data_6dab08984799d839460eacaa2b437099
#
_entry.id   6dab08984799d839460eacaa2b437099
#
_cell.length_a   1.000
_cell.length_b   1.000
_cell.length_c   1.000
_cell.angle_alpha   90.00
_cell.angle_beta   90.00
_cell.angle_gamma   90.00
#
_symmetry.space_group_name_H-M   'P 1'
#
loop_
_entity.id
_entity.type
_entity.pdbx_description
1 polymer ?
#
loop_
_entity_poly.entity_id
_entity_poly.type
_entity_poly.pdbx_seq_one_letter_code
_entity_poly.pdbx_strand_id
1 'polypeptide(L)'
;MKKFKISIVFLLLISTFLQAQDKAQGVPPVVAEKDLTAYLFVYFIGNKVEEEAVNYAVSQDGYHYYSINGNKPVIDSKAISSTGGVRDPHILRGEDGKTFYMVLTDMTSSKGWDSNRAMVLLKSSDLVNWKSSIVNIQTTFPGNEKLKRVWAPQTIYDAKAGKYMIYFSMQHGNEPDKIYYAYANKDFTGLEGEPKLLFVPKSGRACIDGDIIEKDGIYHLFYKTETENPGIKVATTTDLTSGKWTENDNYLQQTKESVEGSSIFKINHSDEYILMYDVYKKGQYQFTKSTDLENFKVIDNEISMDFKPRHGTILPITRSELKRITDKWGTPEKFPKVNHNPVLEGYYADPEILYSNKTKKYYIYPTSDGFDSWSGYYFKTFSSDNLVDWKDEGVILNLKKDVPWGNRNAWAPCIVEKKIKGKYKYFYYFTAAQKIGVAASDNPTGPFIDSGKALVAVKPEGITGGQEIDPDVFTDPKTGKSYFYWGNGYMGAFELNEDMISAKKGTETVIKVDKTFREGTYVIYRKGTYYFMWSEDDTRSPNYKVRYGMSKSPLGPIEIPENNIVIQGIPEQGIYATGHNSVLQIPNKDEWYIVYHRFSYPTGIKMGRAGGFHREVCIDKLEFNADGTIKQVVPTHKGIESIK
;
A
#
# COMPACT_ATOMS: atom_id res chain seq x y z
N MET A 1 1.95 -59.86 -40.97
CA MET A 1 1.15 -59.48 -39.81
C MET A 1 2.11 -59.03 -38.72
N LYS A 2 2.41 -57.75 -38.66
CA LYS A 2 3.24 -57.11 -37.63
C LYS A 2 2.37 -56.16 -36.83
N LYS A 3 2.26 -56.40 -35.53
CA LYS A 3 1.51 -55.60 -34.58
C LYS A 3 2.31 -54.32 -34.27
N PHE A 4 1.75 -53.18 -34.52
CA PHE A 4 2.23 -51.90 -34.00
C PHE A 4 1.71 -51.71 -32.58
N LYS A 5 2.60 -51.68 -31.59
CA LYS A 5 2.35 -51.14 -30.27
C LYS A 5 2.74 -49.65 -30.29
N ILE A 6 1.79 -48.78 -30.20
CA ILE A 6 2.04 -47.37 -29.93
C ILE A 6 2.01 -47.19 -28.42
N SER A 7 3.14 -46.79 -27.89
CA SER A 7 3.28 -46.40 -26.49
C SER A 7 2.64 -45.05 -26.26
N ILE A 8 1.57 -45.04 -25.45
CA ILE A 8 1.04 -43.84 -24.82
C ILE A 8 1.71 -43.72 -23.46
N VAL A 9 2.84 -43.03 -23.41
CA VAL A 9 3.45 -42.53 -22.17
C VAL A 9 4.08 -41.19 -22.56
N PHE A 10 3.39 -40.07 -22.27
CA PHE A 10 3.97 -38.75 -22.02
C PHE A 10 2.84 -37.72 -22.07
N LEU A 11 1.94 -37.74 -21.06
CA LEU A 11 1.04 -36.61 -20.78
C LEU A 11 0.44 -36.73 -19.36
N LEU A 12 1.33 -36.83 -18.37
CA LEU A 12 0.91 -36.82 -16.95
C LEU A 12 2.05 -36.34 -16.05
N LEU A 13 2.67 -35.19 -16.40
CA LEU A 13 3.67 -34.52 -15.56
C LEU A 13 3.74 -33.00 -15.81
N ILE A 14 2.59 -32.38 -16.08
CA ILE A 14 2.48 -30.90 -16.04
C ILE A 14 1.13 -30.55 -15.39
N SER A 15 0.88 -31.02 -14.17
CA SER A 15 -0.31 -30.59 -13.41
C SER A 15 -0.10 -30.56 -11.89
N THR A 16 1.16 -30.43 -11.43
CA THR A 16 1.46 -30.33 -9.99
C THR A 16 2.36 -29.15 -9.62
N PHE A 17 2.37 -28.07 -10.42
CA PHE A 17 3.06 -26.82 -10.06
C PHE A 17 2.13 -25.59 -10.12
N LEU A 18 0.88 -25.75 -9.70
CA LEU A 18 -0.09 -24.65 -9.58
C LEU A 18 -1.01 -24.89 -8.38
N GLN A 19 -0.42 -25.13 -7.21
CA GLN A 19 -1.13 -25.10 -5.93
C GLN A 19 -0.23 -24.49 -4.85
N ALA A 20 0.11 -23.23 -5.04
CA ALA A 20 0.59 -22.36 -3.96
C ALA A 20 0.27 -20.93 -4.38
N GLN A 21 -0.93 -20.52 -4.16
CA GLN A 21 -1.45 -19.16 -3.94
C GLN A 21 -2.94 -19.15 -4.31
N ASP A 22 -3.78 -19.74 -3.47
CA ASP A 22 -5.16 -19.30 -3.35
C ASP A 22 -5.17 -17.99 -2.51
N LYS A 23 -4.49 -16.96 -3.00
CA LYS A 23 -4.94 -15.58 -2.77
C LYS A 23 -6.24 -15.48 -3.55
N ALA A 24 -7.33 -15.14 -2.87
CA ALA A 24 -8.64 -14.96 -3.50
C ALA A 24 -8.46 -14.10 -4.76
N GLN A 25 -8.49 -14.74 -5.93
CA GLN A 25 -8.27 -14.09 -7.22
C GLN A 25 -9.25 -12.94 -7.33
N GLY A 26 -8.76 -11.74 -7.59
CA GLY A 26 -9.58 -10.57 -7.94
C GLY A 26 -9.92 -9.59 -6.83
N VAL A 27 -9.29 -9.63 -5.64
CA VAL A 27 -9.41 -8.57 -4.63
C VAL A 27 -8.06 -7.86 -4.49
N PRO A 28 -8.00 -6.51 -4.61
CA PRO A 28 -6.77 -5.77 -4.40
C PRO A 28 -6.16 -6.06 -3.02
N PRO A 29 -4.83 -6.12 -2.88
CA PRO A 29 -4.18 -6.28 -1.60
C PRO A 29 -4.55 -5.10 -0.67
N VAL A 30 -4.64 -5.35 0.63
CA VAL A 30 -4.97 -4.31 1.63
C VAL A 30 -3.87 -3.24 1.69
N VAL A 31 -2.60 -3.65 1.51
CA VAL A 31 -1.44 -2.77 1.29
C VAL A 31 -0.77 -3.23 0.00
N ALA A 32 -0.74 -2.37 -1.00
CA ALA A 32 -0.03 -2.66 -2.24
C ALA A 32 1.48 -2.42 -2.04
N GLU A 33 2.31 -3.23 -2.68
CA GLU A 33 3.79 -3.08 -2.58
C GLU A 33 4.24 -1.66 -2.95
N LYS A 34 3.59 -1.03 -3.95
CA LYS A 34 3.89 0.36 -4.35
C LYS A 34 3.70 1.40 -3.24
N ASP A 35 2.89 1.08 -2.22
CA ASP A 35 2.60 2.00 -1.11
C ASP A 35 3.62 1.89 0.03
N LEU A 36 4.47 0.87 0.00
CA LEU A 36 5.61 0.74 0.92
C LEU A 36 6.71 1.71 0.48
N THR A 37 6.71 2.91 1.05
CA THR A 37 7.56 4.04 0.62
C THR A 37 8.53 4.51 1.68
N ALA A 38 8.58 3.82 2.83
CA ALA A 38 9.44 4.13 3.94
C ALA A 38 9.73 2.86 4.77
N TYR A 39 10.53 3.01 5.81
CA TYR A 39 10.93 1.94 6.73
C TYR A 39 10.86 2.42 8.16
N LEU A 40 10.44 1.53 9.05
CA LEU A 40 10.51 1.66 10.49
C LEU A 40 11.57 0.70 11.04
N PHE A 41 12.60 1.22 11.69
CA PHE A 41 13.56 0.44 12.43
C PHE A 41 13.18 0.43 13.91
N VAL A 42 12.90 -0.75 14.45
CA VAL A 42 12.67 -0.97 15.89
C VAL A 42 13.93 -1.57 16.51
N TYR A 43 14.42 -1.01 17.62
CA TYR A 43 15.69 -1.42 18.23
C TYR A 43 15.71 -1.10 19.73
N PHE A 44 16.69 -1.65 20.45
CA PHE A 44 17.08 -1.19 21.77
C PHE A 44 18.51 -0.62 21.72
N ILE A 45 19.01 0.01 22.79
CA ILE A 45 20.26 0.79 22.70
C ILE A 45 21.44 0.10 23.39
N GLY A 46 21.23 -0.50 24.58
CA GLY A 46 22.33 -1.05 25.36
C GLY A 46 21.88 -1.82 26.59
N ASN A 47 22.77 -1.94 27.59
CA ASN A 47 22.60 -2.80 28.76
C ASN A 47 22.27 -2.02 30.05
N LYS A 48 22.08 -0.71 29.99
CA LYS A 48 21.58 0.04 31.13
C LYS A 48 20.06 -0.07 31.19
N VAL A 49 19.48 0.06 32.36
CA VAL A 49 18.03 -0.09 32.56
C VAL A 49 17.19 0.78 31.63
N GLU A 50 17.63 2.02 31.40
CA GLU A 50 16.98 2.97 30.48
C GLU A 50 17.25 2.69 29.00
N GLU A 51 18.23 1.85 28.68
CA GLU A 51 18.63 1.48 27.33
C GLU A 51 17.94 0.18 26.87
N GLU A 52 17.42 -0.62 27.81
CA GLU A 52 16.66 -1.86 27.57
C GLU A 52 15.19 -1.54 27.33
N ALA A 53 14.93 -0.86 26.23
CA ALA A 53 13.62 -0.34 25.86
C ALA A 53 13.47 -0.24 24.33
N VAL A 54 12.23 -0.19 23.84
CA VAL A 54 11.93 -0.06 22.41
C VAL A 54 12.13 1.38 21.95
N ASN A 55 13.02 1.56 20.99
CA ASN A 55 13.25 2.81 20.27
C ASN A 55 12.87 2.65 18.81
N TYR A 56 12.56 3.77 18.16
CA TYR A 56 12.18 3.84 16.75
C TYR A 56 13.11 4.78 15.98
N ALA A 57 13.43 4.39 14.75
CA ALA A 57 13.97 5.27 13.72
C ALA A 57 13.23 5.06 12.40
N VAL A 58 13.26 6.03 11.53
CA VAL A 58 12.58 6.01 10.23
C VAL A 58 13.55 6.27 9.09
N SER A 59 13.24 5.69 7.91
CA SER A 59 13.99 5.90 6.69
C SER A 59 13.03 5.97 5.50
N GLN A 60 13.37 6.71 4.43
CA GLN A 60 12.61 6.68 3.17
C GLN A 60 13.19 5.68 2.16
N ASP A 61 14.44 5.30 2.28
CA ASP A 61 15.16 4.53 1.27
C ASP A 61 15.72 3.19 1.76
N GLY A 62 15.68 2.94 3.09
CA GLY A 62 16.26 1.74 3.69
C GLY A 62 17.79 1.83 3.93
N TYR A 63 18.40 2.99 3.66
CA TYR A 63 19.83 3.23 3.83
C TYR A 63 20.13 4.35 4.83
N HIS A 64 19.31 5.40 4.88
CA HIS A 64 19.53 6.55 5.75
C HIS A 64 18.46 6.59 6.84
N TYR A 65 18.84 6.32 8.09
CA TYR A 65 17.94 6.21 9.23
C TYR A 65 18.06 7.38 10.19
N TYR A 66 16.92 7.87 10.65
CA TYR A 66 16.79 9.00 11.56
C TYR A 66 16.00 8.60 12.79
N SER A 67 16.59 8.74 13.97
CA SER A 67 15.92 8.47 15.24
C SER A 67 14.74 9.43 15.46
N ILE A 68 13.66 8.91 16.03
CA ILE A 68 12.52 9.73 16.45
C ILE A 68 12.48 9.88 17.98
N ASN A 69 11.58 10.71 18.49
CA ASN A 69 11.43 10.98 19.93
C ASN A 69 12.74 11.42 20.60
N GLY A 70 13.68 12.02 19.85
CA GLY A 70 15.01 12.38 20.37
C GLY A 70 15.81 11.17 20.85
N ASN A 71 15.70 10.04 20.17
CA ASN A 71 16.31 8.75 20.50
C ASN A 71 15.95 8.24 21.92
N LYS A 72 14.72 8.56 22.38
CA LYS A 72 14.16 8.06 23.64
C LYS A 72 13.17 6.94 23.39
N PRO A 73 12.93 6.05 24.36
CA PRO A 73 11.95 4.98 24.23
C PRO A 73 10.57 5.47 23.80
N VAL A 74 9.93 4.69 22.93
CA VAL A 74 8.55 4.95 22.43
C VAL A 74 7.51 4.15 23.19
N ILE A 75 7.94 3.13 23.96
CA ILE A 75 7.10 2.29 24.82
C ILE A 75 7.75 2.23 26.20
N ASP A 76 6.93 2.35 27.25
CA ASP A 76 7.41 2.20 28.63
C ASP A 76 7.65 0.71 28.97
N SER A 77 8.93 0.31 29.04
CA SER A 77 9.33 -1.07 29.32
C SER A 77 8.81 -1.58 30.65
N LYS A 78 8.68 -0.72 31.67
CA LYS A 78 8.18 -1.10 33.00
C LYS A 78 6.69 -1.45 32.98
N ALA A 79 5.95 -0.84 32.06
CA ALA A 79 4.51 -1.11 31.93
C ALA A 79 4.21 -2.41 31.19
N ILE A 80 5.14 -2.91 30.36
CA ILE A 80 4.90 -4.06 29.48
C ILE A 80 5.69 -5.31 29.81
N SER A 81 6.70 -5.24 30.70
CA SER A 81 7.58 -6.36 31.04
C SER A 81 7.51 -6.73 32.52
N SER A 82 7.88 -7.98 32.86
CA SER A 82 7.97 -8.45 34.25
C SER A 82 9.30 -8.08 34.89
N THR A 83 10.34 -7.85 34.09
CA THR A 83 11.70 -7.54 34.55
C THR A 83 11.96 -6.05 34.69
N GLY A 84 11.21 -5.21 34.01
CA GLY A 84 11.38 -3.76 33.89
C GLY A 84 12.18 -3.33 32.68
N GLY A 85 12.72 -4.27 31.89
CA GLY A 85 13.44 -4.04 30.64
C GLY A 85 12.97 -4.95 29.52
N VAL A 86 13.17 -4.54 28.27
CA VAL A 86 12.90 -5.33 27.07
C VAL A 86 14.02 -5.18 26.06
N ARG A 87 14.28 -6.27 25.30
CA ARG A 87 15.38 -6.35 24.32
C ARG A 87 14.89 -7.03 23.03
N ASP A 88 15.74 -7.00 22.03
CA ASP A 88 15.63 -7.77 20.78
C ASP A 88 14.25 -7.62 20.10
N PRO A 89 13.78 -6.38 19.82
CA PRO A 89 12.47 -6.19 19.26
C PRO A 89 12.39 -6.73 17.82
N HIS A 90 11.41 -7.59 17.57
CA HIS A 90 11.05 -8.02 16.23
C HIS A 90 9.64 -7.57 15.90
N ILE A 91 9.43 -6.94 14.72
CA ILE A 91 8.15 -6.41 14.28
C ILE A 91 7.72 -7.03 12.95
N LEU A 92 6.42 -7.35 12.84
CA LEU A 92 5.80 -7.93 11.65
C LEU A 92 4.50 -7.23 11.32
N ARG A 93 4.24 -7.00 10.02
CA ARG A 93 2.91 -6.66 9.50
C ARG A 93 2.08 -7.92 9.35
N GLY A 94 0.85 -7.90 9.85
CA GLY A 94 -0.10 -9.01 9.70
C GLY A 94 -0.63 -9.17 8.27
N GLU A 95 -1.13 -10.36 7.95
CA GLU A 95 -1.70 -10.70 6.64
C GLU A 95 -2.91 -9.84 6.26
N ASP A 96 -3.58 -9.23 7.23
CA ASP A 96 -4.65 -8.26 7.00
C ASP A 96 -4.12 -6.88 6.53
N GLY A 97 -2.79 -6.70 6.50
CA GLY A 97 -2.11 -5.46 6.12
C GLY A 97 -2.28 -4.30 7.11
N LYS A 98 -3.05 -4.47 8.18
CA LYS A 98 -3.46 -3.39 9.12
C LYS A 98 -3.04 -3.64 10.56
N THR A 99 -2.86 -4.90 10.92
CA THR A 99 -2.41 -5.28 12.26
C THR A 99 -0.90 -5.42 12.27
N PHE A 100 -0.28 -4.95 13.34
CA PHE A 100 1.16 -5.08 13.56
C PHE A 100 1.38 -5.90 14.82
N TYR A 101 2.35 -6.80 14.75
CA TYR A 101 2.77 -7.64 15.84
C TYR A 101 4.22 -7.33 16.19
N MET A 102 4.54 -7.26 17.48
CA MET A 102 5.93 -7.12 17.94
C MET A 102 6.16 -8.12 19.06
N VAL A 103 7.32 -8.74 19.08
CA VAL A 103 7.75 -9.65 20.14
C VAL A 103 9.09 -9.20 20.69
N LEU A 104 9.26 -9.33 22.02
CA LEU A 104 10.42 -8.81 22.74
C LEU A 104 10.92 -9.83 23.78
N THR A 105 12.20 -9.87 24.00
CA THR A 105 12.79 -10.53 25.20
C THR A 105 12.42 -9.74 26.46
N ASP A 106 11.73 -10.35 27.41
CA ASP A 106 11.43 -9.76 28.72
C ASP A 106 12.63 -9.94 29.63
N MET A 107 13.55 -9.01 29.61
CA MET A 107 14.82 -9.13 30.31
C MET A 107 15.41 -7.77 30.69
N THR A 108 16.04 -7.73 31.87
CA THR A 108 17.04 -6.70 32.19
C THR A 108 18.37 -7.37 32.54
N SER A 109 19.45 -6.99 31.85
CA SER A 109 20.76 -7.59 31.95
C SER A 109 21.40 -7.42 33.35
N SER A 110 20.97 -6.40 34.10
CA SER A 110 21.39 -6.18 35.47
C SER A 110 21.02 -7.32 36.44
N LYS A 111 20.02 -8.15 36.09
CA LYS A 111 19.61 -9.35 36.82
C LYS A 111 20.35 -10.62 36.39
N GLY A 112 21.28 -10.50 35.45
CA GLY A 112 22.05 -11.63 34.88
C GLY A 112 21.50 -12.17 33.59
N TRP A 113 22.35 -12.74 32.74
CA TRP A 113 22.04 -13.24 31.40
C TRP A 113 21.12 -14.46 31.40
N ASP A 114 21.07 -15.23 32.50
CA ASP A 114 20.16 -16.38 32.65
C ASP A 114 18.92 -16.03 33.50
N SER A 115 18.56 -14.75 33.61
CA SER A 115 17.48 -14.30 34.51
C SER A 115 16.09 -14.35 33.92
N ASN A 116 15.94 -14.36 32.60
CA ASN A 116 14.62 -14.26 31.97
C ASN A 116 13.99 -15.62 31.66
N ARG A 117 12.67 -15.69 31.73
CA ARG A 117 11.84 -16.87 31.41
C ARG A 117 10.65 -16.51 30.55
N ALA A 118 10.58 -15.25 30.15
CA ALA A 118 9.40 -14.69 29.51
C ALA A 118 9.75 -13.91 28.25
N MET A 119 8.76 -13.74 27.42
CA MET A 119 8.72 -12.82 26.29
C MET A 119 7.52 -11.89 26.41
N VAL A 120 7.56 -10.73 25.76
CA VAL A 120 6.44 -9.80 25.64
C VAL A 120 5.87 -9.88 24.23
N LEU A 121 4.57 -10.05 24.13
CA LEU A 121 3.81 -10.01 22.89
C LEU A 121 3.07 -8.69 22.80
N LEU A 122 3.17 -8.01 21.68
CA LEU A 122 2.56 -6.71 21.44
C LEU A 122 1.73 -6.74 20.16
N LYS A 123 0.57 -6.07 20.18
CA LYS A 123 -0.33 -5.92 19.02
C LYS A 123 -0.76 -4.47 18.88
N SER A 124 -0.70 -3.94 17.65
CA SER A 124 -1.12 -2.59 17.30
C SER A 124 -1.88 -2.57 15.97
N SER A 125 -2.70 -1.54 15.76
CA SER A 125 -3.32 -1.23 14.46
C SER A 125 -2.77 0.07 13.83
N ASP A 126 -1.81 0.74 14.48
CA ASP A 126 -1.36 2.07 14.07
C ASP A 126 0.15 2.34 14.26
N LEU A 127 0.93 1.38 14.80
CA LEU A 127 2.34 1.49 15.14
C LEU A 127 2.65 2.47 16.29
N VAL A 128 1.64 3.06 16.89
CA VAL A 128 1.74 4.09 17.95
C VAL A 128 1.23 3.57 19.28
N ASN A 129 0.05 2.94 19.26
CA ASN A 129 -0.61 2.42 20.44
C ASN A 129 -0.52 0.89 20.47
N TRP A 130 0.08 0.35 21.52
CA TRP A 130 0.35 -1.07 21.66
C TRP A 130 -0.41 -1.69 22.84
N LYS A 131 -1.01 -2.85 22.60
CA LYS A 131 -1.52 -3.73 23.66
C LYS A 131 -0.48 -4.81 23.92
N SER A 132 -0.15 -5.07 25.18
CA SER A 132 0.89 -6.01 25.58
C SER A 132 0.36 -7.19 26.38
N SER A 133 1.07 -8.30 26.30
CA SER A 133 0.87 -9.49 27.14
C SER A 133 2.24 -10.12 27.42
N ILE A 134 2.42 -10.67 28.62
CA ILE A 134 3.65 -11.37 29.01
C ILE A 134 3.38 -12.87 28.98
N VAL A 135 4.26 -13.62 28.32
CA VAL A 135 4.25 -15.08 28.27
C VAL A 135 5.48 -15.62 28.96
N ASN A 136 5.31 -16.13 30.19
CA ASN A 136 6.38 -16.80 30.92
C ASN A 136 6.35 -18.29 30.61
N ILE A 137 7.31 -18.79 29.84
CA ILE A 137 7.34 -20.18 29.37
C ILE A 137 7.45 -21.16 30.54
N GLN A 138 8.28 -20.83 31.55
CA GLN A 138 8.51 -21.72 32.70
C GLN A 138 7.26 -21.96 33.54
N THR A 139 6.45 -20.92 33.75
CA THR A 139 5.25 -21.02 34.60
C THR A 139 4.00 -21.40 33.81
N THR A 140 3.98 -21.15 32.50
CA THR A 140 2.83 -21.44 31.64
C THR A 140 2.77 -22.91 31.22
N PHE A 141 3.94 -23.54 30.99
CA PHE A 141 4.04 -24.90 30.43
C PHE A 141 4.80 -25.83 31.39
N PRO A 142 4.15 -26.90 31.93
CA PRO A 142 4.83 -27.90 32.74
C PRO A 142 6.01 -28.54 32.00
N GLY A 143 7.03 -28.98 32.73
CA GLY A 143 8.23 -29.60 32.16
C GLY A 143 9.36 -28.61 31.86
N ASN A 144 9.13 -27.31 32.06
CA ASN A 144 10.12 -26.25 31.83
C ASN A 144 10.83 -25.78 33.12
N GLU A 145 10.84 -26.58 34.18
CA GLU A 145 11.42 -26.22 35.48
C GLU A 145 12.92 -25.93 35.38
N LYS A 146 13.63 -26.59 34.44
CA LYS A 146 15.05 -26.40 34.19
C LYS A 146 15.39 -25.32 33.16
N LEU A 147 14.37 -24.57 32.69
CA LEU A 147 14.55 -23.48 31.75
C LEU A 147 15.46 -22.40 32.36
N LYS A 148 16.52 -22.04 31.65
CA LYS A 148 17.47 -20.98 32.06
C LYS A 148 17.15 -19.65 31.43
N ARG A 149 16.80 -19.64 30.15
CA ARG A 149 16.56 -18.41 29.40
C ARG A 149 15.67 -18.61 28.18
N VAL A 150 15.00 -17.51 27.80
CA VAL A 150 14.18 -17.36 26.59
C VAL A 150 14.62 -16.08 25.91
N TRP A 151 15.28 -16.16 24.77
CA TRP A 151 15.91 -15.02 24.12
C TRP A 151 15.44 -14.79 22.70
N ALA A 152 15.48 -13.52 22.28
CA ALA A 152 15.28 -13.03 20.93
C ALA A 152 14.07 -13.69 20.23
N PRO A 153 12.86 -13.54 20.76
CA PRO A 153 11.66 -14.03 20.08
C PRO A 153 11.43 -13.25 18.79
N GLN A 154 11.03 -13.99 17.76
CA GLN A 154 10.63 -13.42 16.48
C GLN A 154 9.33 -14.05 16.03
N THR A 155 8.68 -13.48 15.01
CA THR A 155 7.40 -13.99 14.52
C THR A 155 7.31 -13.95 13.00
N ILE A 156 6.69 -14.98 12.44
CA ILE A 156 6.40 -15.10 11.01
C ILE A 156 4.99 -15.67 10.83
N TYR A 157 4.32 -15.34 9.73
CA TYR A 157 3.07 -15.99 9.38
C TYR A 157 3.35 -17.31 8.66
N ASP A 158 2.88 -18.41 9.25
CA ASP A 158 2.89 -19.73 8.61
C ASP A 158 1.62 -19.88 7.76
N ALA A 159 1.75 -19.66 6.46
CA ALA A 159 0.63 -19.72 5.53
C ALA A 159 -0.01 -21.13 5.46
N LYS A 160 0.77 -22.19 5.70
CA LYS A 160 0.29 -23.58 5.71
C LYS A 160 -0.60 -23.86 6.92
N ALA A 161 -0.23 -23.31 8.08
CA ALA A 161 -1.00 -23.43 9.32
C ALA A 161 -2.10 -22.36 9.42
N GLY A 162 -2.01 -21.26 8.68
CA GLY A 162 -2.89 -20.11 8.80
C GLY A 162 -2.72 -19.36 10.13
N LYS A 163 -1.49 -19.34 10.70
CA LYS A 163 -1.21 -18.86 12.06
C LYS A 163 0.11 -18.09 12.14
N TYR A 164 0.22 -17.22 13.12
CA TYR A 164 1.48 -16.58 13.46
C TYR A 164 2.32 -17.51 14.33
N MET A 165 3.48 -17.91 13.81
CA MET A 165 4.49 -18.66 14.54
C MET A 165 5.39 -17.68 15.28
N ILE A 166 5.60 -17.90 16.59
CA ILE A 166 6.61 -17.23 17.40
C ILE A 166 7.73 -18.22 17.61
N TYR A 167 8.96 -17.88 17.25
CA TYR A 167 10.15 -18.71 17.43
C TYR A 167 11.23 -17.95 18.19
N PHE A 168 11.97 -18.65 19.00
CA PHE A 168 12.88 -18.05 19.99
C PHE A 168 13.92 -19.04 20.46
N SER A 169 15.02 -18.53 20.99
CA SER A 169 16.08 -19.33 21.57
C SER A 169 15.73 -19.72 23.01
N MET A 170 15.91 -21.00 23.36
CA MET A 170 15.76 -21.49 24.74
C MET A 170 16.94 -22.35 25.15
N GLN A 171 17.31 -22.27 26.44
CA GLN A 171 18.27 -23.14 27.09
C GLN A 171 17.66 -23.85 28.30
N HIS A 172 17.76 -25.19 28.32
CA HIS A 172 17.36 -26.03 29.45
C HIS A 172 18.59 -26.62 30.14
N GLY A 173 18.74 -26.36 31.44
CA GLY A 173 19.85 -26.89 32.22
C GLY A 173 21.20 -26.58 31.58
N ASN A 174 22.01 -27.61 31.30
CA ASN A 174 23.31 -27.49 30.65
C ASN A 174 23.30 -27.81 29.15
N GLU A 175 22.10 -27.97 28.56
CA GLU A 175 21.99 -28.18 27.13
C GLU A 175 22.37 -26.90 26.36
N PRO A 176 22.85 -27.01 25.11
CA PRO A 176 23.04 -25.84 24.25
C PRO A 176 21.72 -25.15 23.95
N ASP A 177 21.76 -23.84 23.70
CA ASP A 177 20.62 -23.10 23.17
C ASP A 177 20.20 -23.66 21.83
N LYS A 178 18.90 -23.78 21.63
CA LYS A 178 18.26 -24.24 20.39
C LYS A 178 17.11 -23.29 20.06
N ILE A 179 16.70 -23.26 18.81
CA ILE A 179 15.54 -22.46 18.39
C ILE A 179 14.27 -23.31 18.48
N TYR A 180 13.33 -22.84 19.28
CA TYR A 180 12.01 -23.44 19.48
C TYR A 180 10.92 -22.56 18.88
N TYR A 181 9.72 -23.09 18.69
CA TYR A 181 8.57 -22.36 18.21
C TYR A 181 7.27 -22.77 18.93
N ALA A 182 6.32 -21.87 18.94
CA ALA A 182 4.92 -22.14 19.21
C ALA A 182 4.04 -21.19 18.39
N TYR A 183 2.80 -21.56 18.14
CA TYR A 183 1.85 -20.63 17.50
C TYR A 183 1.26 -19.67 18.52
N ALA A 184 1.13 -18.41 18.15
CA ALA A 184 0.39 -17.44 18.91
C ALA A 184 -1.12 -17.79 18.88
N ASN A 185 -1.83 -17.50 19.97
CA ASN A 185 -3.29 -17.59 19.97
C ASN A 185 -3.89 -16.47 19.08
N LYS A 186 -5.17 -16.60 18.75
CA LYS A 186 -5.89 -15.71 17.82
C LYS A 186 -5.77 -14.22 18.18
N ASP A 187 -5.72 -13.90 19.46
CA ASP A 187 -5.67 -12.51 19.95
C ASP A 187 -4.25 -11.98 20.08
N PHE A 188 -3.24 -12.82 19.84
CA PHE A 188 -1.82 -12.54 20.04
C PHE A 188 -1.48 -12.14 21.48
N THR A 189 -2.08 -12.84 22.45
CA THR A 189 -1.91 -12.58 23.90
C THR A 189 -1.22 -13.73 24.64
N GLY A 190 -0.92 -14.83 23.94
CA GLY A 190 -0.32 -16.03 24.48
C GLY A 190 -0.01 -17.05 23.40
N LEU A 191 0.48 -18.21 23.80
CA LEU A 191 0.77 -19.33 22.92
C LEU A 191 -0.34 -20.38 23.00
N GLU A 192 -0.63 -21.05 21.86
CA GLU A 192 -1.66 -22.11 21.79
C GLU A 192 -1.22 -23.43 22.41
N GLY A 193 0.07 -23.61 22.63
CA GLY A 193 0.61 -24.86 23.18
C GLY A 193 2.08 -24.73 23.57
N GLU A 194 2.61 -25.82 24.09
CA GLU A 194 4.00 -25.94 24.52
C GLU A 194 4.98 -25.71 23.35
N PRO A 195 6.11 -25.02 23.58
CA PRO A 195 7.13 -24.81 22.59
C PRO A 195 7.73 -26.13 22.07
N LYS A 196 7.89 -26.23 20.74
CA LYS A 196 8.48 -27.36 20.04
C LYS A 196 9.81 -26.97 19.42
N LEU A 197 10.71 -27.92 19.25
CA LEU A 197 11.98 -27.69 18.57
C LEU A 197 11.72 -27.30 17.11
N LEU A 198 12.23 -26.14 16.70
CA LEU A 198 12.19 -25.67 15.31
C LEU A 198 13.49 -26.04 14.58
N PHE A 199 14.63 -25.69 15.20
CA PHE A 199 15.94 -25.83 14.58
C PHE A 199 17.04 -26.08 15.59
N VAL A 200 17.98 -26.94 15.21
CA VAL A 200 19.27 -27.16 15.85
C VAL A 200 20.30 -27.42 14.75
N PRO A 201 21.50 -26.80 14.80
CA PRO A 201 22.52 -27.07 13.81
C PRO A 201 22.96 -28.55 13.79
N LYS A 202 23.40 -29.06 12.63
CA LYS A 202 23.95 -30.43 12.49
C LYS A 202 25.10 -30.70 13.45
N SER A 203 25.85 -29.68 13.82
CA SER A 203 26.91 -29.75 14.83
C SER A 203 26.40 -30.10 16.24
N GLY A 204 25.08 -29.97 16.50
CA GLY A 204 24.49 -30.10 17.82
C GLY A 204 24.89 -29.02 18.82
N ARG A 205 25.65 -27.98 18.39
CA ARG A 205 26.09 -26.87 19.23
C ARG A 205 25.01 -25.79 19.34
N ALA A 206 25.19 -24.85 20.26
CA ALA A 206 24.23 -23.79 20.50
C ALA A 206 24.04 -22.88 19.28
N CYS A 207 22.80 -22.44 19.09
CA CYS A 207 22.41 -21.41 18.13
C CYS A 207 21.35 -20.49 18.74
N ILE A 208 21.46 -19.18 18.42
CA ILE A 208 20.56 -18.14 18.91
C ILE A 208 20.21 -17.15 17.78
N ASP A 209 19.35 -16.20 18.08
CA ASP A 209 18.99 -15.05 17.24
C ASP A 209 18.58 -15.45 15.81
N GLY A 210 17.60 -16.36 15.73
CA GLY A 210 17.06 -16.77 14.43
C GLY A 210 16.18 -15.70 13.83
N ASP A 211 16.36 -15.39 12.53
CA ASP A 211 15.46 -14.55 11.74
C ASP A 211 15.06 -15.25 10.44
N ILE A 212 13.76 -15.32 10.13
CA ILE A 212 13.23 -16.07 8.99
C ILE A 212 12.59 -15.12 7.99
N ILE A 213 13.03 -15.22 6.72
CA ILE A 213 12.36 -14.61 5.58
C ILE A 213 11.95 -15.68 4.57
N GLU A 214 10.82 -15.46 3.90
CA GLU A 214 10.39 -16.31 2.78
C GLU A 214 10.76 -15.65 1.44
N LYS A 215 11.29 -16.43 0.51
CA LYS A 215 11.52 -16.04 -0.87
C LYS A 215 11.21 -17.21 -1.80
N ASP A 216 10.29 -16.99 -2.74
CA ASP A 216 9.93 -17.96 -3.79
C ASP A 216 9.52 -19.36 -3.24
N GLY A 217 8.80 -19.39 -2.11
CA GLY A 217 8.34 -20.61 -1.44
C GLY A 217 9.40 -21.29 -0.57
N ILE A 218 10.56 -20.67 -0.37
CA ILE A 218 11.66 -21.17 0.46
C ILE A 218 11.82 -20.24 1.66
N TYR A 219 11.78 -20.82 2.86
CA TYR A 219 12.10 -20.11 4.10
C TYR A 219 13.61 -20.16 4.33
N HIS A 220 14.21 -19.02 4.64
CA HIS A 220 15.62 -18.84 4.96
C HIS A 220 15.73 -18.40 6.41
N LEU A 221 16.26 -19.26 7.28
CA LEU A 221 16.55 -18.98 8.68
C LEU A 221 18.01 -18.51 8.81
N PHE A 222 18.21 -17.24 9.07
CA PHE A 222 19.49 -16.68 9.49
C PHE A 222 19.64 -16.88 10.99
N TYR A 223 20.77 -17.35 11.46
CA TYR A 223 20.98 -17.64 12.88
C TYR A 223 22.45 -17.48 13.27
N LYS A 224 22.69 -17.11 14.51
CA LYS A 224 24.02 -17.07 15.09
C LYS A 224 24.42 -18.43 15.63
N THR A 225 25.61 -18.91 15.27
CA THR A 225 26.23 -20.09 15.88
C THR A 225 27.04 -19.70 17.10
N GLU A 226 26.95 -20.49 18.17
CA GLU A 226 27.79 -20.37 19.39
C GLU A 226 28.85 -21.48 19.41
N THR A 227 29.77 -21.46 18.43
CA THR A 227 30.87 -22.42 18.27
C THR A 227 32.20 -21.77 18.57
N GLU A 228 33.34 -22.47 18.37
CA GLU A 228 34.68 -21.89 18.48
C GLU A 228 34.90 -20.70 17.55
N ASN A 229 34.20 -20.71 16.40
CA ASN A 229 34.15 -19.58 15.47
C ASN A 229 32.68 -19.14 15.35
N PRO A 230 32.15 -18.32 16.28
CA PRO A 230 30.76 -17.90 16.23
C PRO A 230 30.50 -16.93 15.06
N GLY A 231 29.35 -17.05 14.42
CA GLY A 231 28.99 -16.19 13.31
C GLY A 231 27.60 -16.47 12.76
N ILE A 232 27.22 -15.73 11.74
CA ILE A 232 25.90 -15.85 11.10
C ILE A 232 25.95 -16.89 10.00
N LYS A 233 25.00 -17.83 10.03
CA LYS A 233 24.73 -18.82 8.97
C LYS A 233 23.29 -18.77 8.51
N VAL A 234 22.99 -19.48 7.42
CA VAL A 234 21.64 -19.65 6.93
C VAL A 234 21.29 -21.14 6.77
N ALA A 235 20.07 -21.49 7.12
CA ALA A 235 19.47 -22.78 6.83
C ALA A 235 18.14 -22.57 6.08
N THR A 236 17.81 -23.48 5.16
CA THR A 236 16.61 -23.34 4.31
C THR A 236 15.66 -24.52 4.46
N THR A 237 14.36 -24.26 4.28
CA THR A 237 13.31 -25.27 4.23
C THR A 237 12.14 -24.78 3.38
N THR A 238 11.32 -25.71 2.87
CA THR A 238 10.03 -25.40 2.24
C THR A 238 8.84 -25.60 3.19
N ASP A 239 9.10 -26.07 4.43
CA ASP A 239 8.07 -26.32 5.44
C ASP A 239 8.66 -26.04 6.83
N LEU A 240 8.22 -24.97 7.46
CA LEU A 240 8.72 -24.47 8.75
C LEU A 240 8.72 -25.53 9.85
N THR A 241 7.72 -26.40 9.86
CA THR A 241 7.50 -27.38 10.94
C THR A 241 7.97 -28.79 10.61
N SER A 242 8.58 -29.01 9.45
CA SER A 242 9.01 -30.33 9.00
C SER A 242 10.17 -30.91 9.82
N GLY A 243 10.91 -30.07 10.55
CA GLY A 243 12.18 -30.44 11.19
C GLY A 243 13.32 -30.72 10.20
N LYS A 244 13.09 -30.44 8.90
CA LYS A 244 14.07 -30.69 7.83
C LYS A 244 14.60 -29.35 7.31
N TRP A 245 15.74 -28.95 7.83
CA TRP A 245 16.46 -27.76 7.40
C TRP A 245 17.75 -28.16 6.68
N THR A 246 18.06 -27.47 5.60
CA THR A 246 19.32 -27.60 4.87
C THR A 246 20.21 -26.44 5.24
N GLU A 247 21.32 -26.71 5.94
CA GLU A 247 22.29 -25.70 6.33
C GLU A 247 23.26 -25.38 5.21
N ASN A 248 23.57 -24.09 5.04
CA ASN A 248 24.73 -23.63 4.29
C ASN A 248 25.96 -23.62 5.23
N ASP A 249 27.04 -24.25 4.79
CA ASP A 249 28.26 -24.34 5.61
C ASP A 249 29.04 -23.01 5.71
N ASN A 250 28.78 -22.05 4.81
CA ASN A 250 29.46 -20.76 4.78
C ASN A 250 28.93 -19.82 5.87
N TYR A 251 29.84 -19.03 6.44
CA TYR A 251 29.48 -17.88 7.26
C TYR A 251 29.13 -16.69 6.36
N LEU A 252 28.09 -15.95 6.72
CA LEU A 252 27.57 -14.84 5.94
C LEU A 252 28.13 -13.48 6.36
N GLN A 253 28.56 -13.34 7.62
CA GLN A 253 29.16 -12.08 8.10
C GLN A 253 30.44 -11.76 7.32
N GLN A 254 30.60 -10.49 7.00
CA GLN A 254 31.74 -9.97 6.24
C GLN A 254 32.78 -9.28 7.15
N THR A 255 32.86 -9.71 8.42
CA THR A 255 33.79 -9.22 9.42
C THR A 255 34.39 -10.38 10.24
N LYS A 256 35.56 -10.15 10.82
CA LYS A 256 36.19 -11.07 11.79
C LYS A 256 35.79 -10.77 13.25
N GLU A 257 35.04 -9.69 13.47
CA GLU A 257 34.54 -9.31 14.78
C GLU A 257 33.40 -10.24 15.23
N SER A 258 33.16 -10.25 16.54
CA SER A 258 32.01 -11.01 17.08
C SER A 258 30.71 -10.35 16.71
N VAL A 259 29.77 -11.15 16.13
CA VAL A 259 28.49 -10.68 15.66
C VAL A 259 27.33 -11.44 16.32
N GLU A 260 26.16 -10.80 16.39
CA GLU A 260 24.90 -11.39 16.86
C GLU A 260 23.70 -10.64 16.25
N GLY A 261 22.47 -11.07 16.55
CA GLY A 261 21.26 -10.32 16.23
C GLY A 261 21.09 -10.09 14.73
N SER A 262 21.18 -11.16 13.93
CA SER A 262 20.91 -11.07 12.48
C SER A 262 19.47 -10.69 12.21
N SER A 263 19.25 -9.74 11.29
CA SER A 263 17.94 -9.39 10.77
C SER A 263 18.00 -9.14 9.26
N ILE A 264 17.02 -9.65 8.54
CA ILE A 264 16.94 -9.59 7.08
C ILE A 264 15.66 -8.86 6.65
N PHE A 265 15.75 -7.94 5.70
CA PHE A 265 14.59 -7.30 5.10
C PHE A 265 14.79 -7.04 3.61
N LYS A 266 13.67 -6.95 2.88
CA LYS A 266 13.67 -6.63 1.45
C LYS A 266 13.63 -5.12 1.24
N ILE A 267 14.40 -4.60 0.27
CA ILE A 267 14.29 -3.22 -0.18
C ILE A 267 13.01 -3.06 -1.02
N ASN A 268 12.21 -2.05 -0.70
CA ASN A 268 10.97 -1.74 -1.40
C ASN A 268 11.21 -1.57 -2.90
N HIS A 269 10.32 -2.13 -3.71
CA HIS A 269 10.35 -2.05 -5.18
C HIS A 269 11.62 -2.61 -5.85
N SER A 270 12.36 -3.47 -5.13
CA SER A 270 13.62 -4.07 -5.57
C SER A 270 13.63 -5.57 -5.32
N ASP A 271 14.52 -6.30 -5.97
CA ASP A 271 14.84 -7.69 -5.66
C ASP A 271 16.01 -7.82 -4.68
N GLU A 272 16.44 -6.71 -4.08
CA GLU A 272 17.53 -6.65 -3.13
C GLU A 272 17.07 -6.89 -1.69
N TYR A 273 17.90 -7.62 -0.94
CA TYR A 273 17.72 -7.89 0.49
C TYR A 273 18.92 -7.35 1.26
N ILE A 274 18.66 -6.77 2.40
CA ILE A 274 19.71 -6.32 3.33
C ILE A 274 19.71 -7.24 4.55
N LEU A 275 20.86 -7.91 4.79
CA LEU A 275 21.15 -8.60 6.03
C LEU A 275 21.99 -7.66 6.91
N MET A 276 21.46 -7.34 8.08
CA MET A 276 22.15 -6.56 9.09
C MET A 276 22.40 -7.38 10.35
N TYR A 277 23.45 -7.07 11.07
CA TYR A 277 23.79 -7.73 12.34
C TYR A 277 24.62 -6.82 13.26
N ASP A 278 24.49 -7.05 14.56
CA ASP A 278 25.16 -6.29 15.61
C ASP A 278 26.61 -6.78 15.79
N VAL A 279 27.57 -5.91 15.52
CA VAL A 279 28.99 -6.11 15.90
C VAL A 279 29.14 -5.66 17.34
N TYR A 280 28.55 -6.41 18.26
CA TYR A 280 28.16 -6.00 19.60
C TYR A 280 29.35 -5.54 20.48
N LYS A 281 30.55 -6.09 20.29
CA LYS A 281 31.75 -5.64 21.02
C LYS A 281 32.27 -4.29 20.57
N LYS A 282 31.88 -3.83 19.40
CA LYS A 282 32.26 -2.52 18.83
C LYS A 282 31.14 -1.48 18.96
N GLY A 283 29.93 -1.88 19.35
CA GLY A 283 28.75 -1.01 19.36
C GLY A 283 28.45 -0.45 17.98
N GLN A 284 28.52 -1.29 16.94
CA GLN A 284 28.32 -0.97 15.54
C GLN A 284 27.46 -2.04 14.88
N TYR A 285 26.77 -1.66 13.82
CA TYR A 285 26.12 -2.60 12.91
C TYR A 285 26.96 -2.77 11.65
N GLN A 286 26.89 -3.94 11.05
CA GLN A 286 27.31 -4.17 9.67
C GLN A 286 26.10 -4.47 8.82
N PHE A 287 26.07 -3.88 7.65
CA PHE A 287 25.01 -4.06 6.65
C PHE A 287 25.61 -4.69 5.41
N THR A 288 24.91 -5.71 4.91
CA THR A 288 25.29 -6.41 3.68
C THR A 288 24.08 -6.59 2.79
N LYS A 289 24.30 -6.66 1.48
CA LYS A 289 23.23 -6.71 0.47
C LYS A 289 23.37 -7.92 -0.45
N SER A 290 22.25 -8.54 -0.78
CA SER A 290 22.16 -9.70 -1.68
C SER A 290 20.87 -9.67 -2.50
N THR A 291 20.85 -10.35 -3.66
CA THR A 291 19.64 -10.64 -4.46
C THR A 291 19.22 -12.11 -4.37
N ASP A 292 20.07 -12.98 -3.86
CA ASP A 292 19.87 -14.43 -3.79
C ASP A 292 19.79 -15.02 -2.37
N LEU A 293 19.99 -14.17 -1.33
CA LEU A 293 20.04 -14.55 0.09
C LEU A 293 21.22 -15.49 0.47
N GLU A 294 22.19 -15.62 -0.40
CA GLU A 294 23.39 -16.44 -0.20
C GLU A 294 24.69 -15.62 -0.33
N ASN A 295 24.78 -14.79 -1.35
CA ASN A 295 25.96 -14.00 -1.67
C ASN A 295 25.78 -12.55 -1.25
N PHE A 296 26.34 -12.19 -0.10
CA PHE A 296 26.21 -10.88 0.50
C PHE A 296 27.47 -10.01 0.28
N LYS A 297 27.26 -8.72 -0.02
CA LYS A 297 28.31 -7.69 -0.15
C LYS A 297 28.11 -6.59 0.87
N VAL A 298 29.20 -6.14 1.50
CA VAL A 298 29.19 -5.03 2.48
C VAL A 298 28.73 -3.74 1.82
N ILE A 299 27.83 -3.02 2.50
CA ILE A 299 27.30 -1.71 2.10
C ILE A 299 27.40 -0.67 3.24
N ASP A 300 28.24 -0.87 4.24
CA ASP A 300 28.36 0.02 5.40
C ASP A 300 28.58 1.49 5.02
N ASN A 301 29.27 1.75 3.90
CA ASN A 301 29.52 3.09 3.38
C ASN A 301 28.29 3.73 2.70
N GLU A 302 27.24 2.96 2.44
CA GLU A 302 25.96 3.45 1.89
C GLU A 302 24.97 3.75 3.04
N ILE A 303 25.24 3.30 4.27
CA ILE A 303 24.34 3.41 5.42
C ILE A 303 24.71 4.61 6.30
N SER A 304 23.69 5.32 6.76
CA SER A 304 23.87 6.32 7.81
C SER A 304 22.78 6.22 8.88
N MET A 305 23.20 6.41 10.14
CA MET A 305 22.34 6.44 11.32
C MET A 305 22.78 7.55 12.26
N ASP A 306 21.84 8.28 12.85
CA ASP A 306 22.12 9.29 13.89
C ASP A 306 22.03 8.72 15.32
N PHE A 307 21.96 7.39 15.45
CA PHE A 307 21.84 6.63 16.68
C PHE A 307 22.73 5.37 16.63
N LYS A 308 22.84 4.67 17.74
CA LYS A 308 23.56 3.39 17.85
C LYS A 308 22.61 2.30 18.31
N PRO A 309 22.08 1.49 17.40
CA PRO A 309 21.17 0.43 17.76
C PRO A 309 21.90 -0.80 18.30
N ARG A 310 21.18 -1.60 19.08
CA ARG A 310 21.46 -3.01 19.35
C ARG A 310 20.36 -3.82 18.64
N HIS A 311 20.49 -5.14 18.62
CA HIS A 311 19.61 -6.09 17.96
C HIS A 311 18.19 -5.58 17.77
N GLY A 312 17.73 -5.49 16.51
CA GLY A 312 16.43 -4.95 16.13
C GLY A 312 16.05 -5.34 14.71
N THR A 313 14.87 -4.93 14.27
CA THR A 313 14.32 -5.29 12.96
C THR A 313 13.78 -4.08 12.19
N ILE A 314 13.74 -4.20 10.87
CA ILE A 314 13.26 -3.17 9.97
C ILE A 314 11.99 -3.66 9.27
N LEU A 315 10.94 -2.84 9.35
CA LEU A 315 9.63 -3.06 8.73
C LEU A 315 9.42 -2.05 7.61
N PRO A 316 9.14 -2.48 6.36
CA PRO A 316 8.61 -1.59 5.33
C PRO A 316 7.25 -1.02 5.73
N ILE A 317 7.09 0.31 5.59
CA ILE A 317 5.87 1.03 5.98
C ILE A 317 5.36 1.95 4.87
N THR A 318 4.07 2.27 4.95
CA THR A 318 3.42 3.20 4.03
C THR A 318 3.64 4.66 4.46
N ARG A 319 3.28 5.61 3.58
CA ARG A 319 3.34 7.04 3.90
C ARG A 319 2.41 7.41 5.06
N SER A 320 1.20 6.85 5.10
CA SER A 320 0.26 7.12 6.19
C SER A 320 0.73 6.57 7.54
N GLU A 321 1.43 5.45 7.53
CA GLU A 321 2.06 4.87 8.72
C GLU A 321 3.23 5.71 9.21
N LEU A 322 4.11 6.14 8.29
CA LEU A 322 5.18 7.09 8.59
C LEU A 322 4.62 8.39 9.19
N LYS A 323 3.56 8.93 8.58
CA LYS A 323 2.91 10.14 9.07
C LYS A 323 2.38 9.97 10.50
N ARG A 324 1.69 8.87 10.83
CA ARG A 324 1.20 8.62 12.20
C ARG A 324 2.33 8.58 13.22
N ILE A 325 3.45 7.93 12.86
CA ILE A 325 4.66 7.87 13.69
C ILE A 325 5.24 9.26 13.92
N THR A 326 5.42 10.04 12.86
CA THR A 326 6.01 11.38 12.94
C THR A 326 5.07 12.42 13.57
N ASP A 327 3.75 12.29 13.39
CA ASP A 327 2.76 13.13 14.09
C ASP A 327 2.84 12.92 15.62
N LYS A 328 3.11 11.69 16.06
CA LYS A 328 3.20 11.36 17.49
C LYS A 328 4.51 11.80 18.15
N TRP A 329 5.64 11.57 17.50
CA TRP A 329 6.96 11.75 18.10
C TRP A 329 7.83 12.82 17.44
N GLY A 330 7.30 13.52 16.42
CA GLY A 330 7.99 14.55 15.65
C GLY A 330 8.72 13.98 14.42
N THR A 331 8.78 14.81 13.38
CA THR A 331 9.60 14.52 12.20
C THR A 331 11.04 14.89 12.50
N PRO A 332 12.02 14.00 12.25
CA PRO A 332 13.44 14.35 12.43
C PRO A 332 13.84 15.55 11.55
N GLU A 333 14.64 16.48 12.08
CA GLU A 333 15.00 17.73 11.41
C GLU A 333 15.60 17.54 10.01
N LYS A 334 16.43 16.51 9.84
CA LYS A 334 17.12 16.19 8.59
C LYS A 334 16.37 15.18 7.71
N PHE A 335 15.15 14.79 8.11
CA PHE A 335 14.38 13.81 7.33
C PHE A 335 14.01 14.40 5.97
N PRO A 336 14.21 13.67 4.87
CA PRO A 336 13.88 14.17 3.54
C PRO A 336 12.40 14.50 3.39
N LYS A 337 12.07 15.49 2.55
CA LYS A 337 10.67 15.82 2.25
C LYS A 337 9.99 14.64 1.54
N VAL A 338 8.80 14.30 2.01
CA VAL A 338 7.98 13.23 1.42
C VAL A 338 7.30 13.75 0.15
N ASN A 339 7.31 12.95 -0.92
CA ASN A 339 6.51 13.20 -2.11
C ASN A 339 5.03 12.97 -1.81
N HIS A 340 4.14 13.81 -2.37
CA HIS A 340 2.71 13.72 -2.15
C HIS A 340 1.96 12.95 -3.25
N ASN A 341 2.53 12.80 -4.46
CA ASN A 341 1.98 11.94 -5.49
C ASN A 341 2.58 10.51 -5.40
N PRO A 342 1.74 9.45 -5.48
CA PRO A 342 0.28 9.47 -5.57
C PRO A 342 -0.37 9.94 -4.27
N VAL A 343 -1.56 10.58 -4.35
CA VAL A 343 -2.26 11.12 -3.17
C VAL A 343 -3.02 10.07 -2.39
N LEU A 344 -3.39 8.95 -3.00
CA LEU A 344 -4.11 7.83 -2.37
C LEU A 344 -3.21 6.59 -2.31
N GLU A 345 -3.24 5.88 -1.18
CA GLU A 345 -2.67 4.54 -1.06
C GLU A 345 -3.64 3.50 -1.64
N GLY A 346 -3.14 2.47 -2.32
CA GLY A 346 -3.91 1.51 -3.12
C GLY A 346 -3.92 1.84 -4.61
N TYR A 347 -4.63 1.03 -5.38
CA TYR A 347 -4.80 1.22 -6.82
C TYR A 347 -6.13 1.91 -7.08
N TYR A 348 -6.07 3.10 -7.68
CA TYR A 348 -7.25 3.92 -7.99
C TYR A 348 -7.04 4.66 -9.30
N ALA A 349 -8.15 4.90 -10.01
CA ALA A 349 -8.13 5.55 -11.31
C ALA A 349 -9.33 6.48 -11.52
N ASP A 350 -9.36 7.16 -12.68
CA ASP A 350 -10.49 7.96 -13.15
C ASP A 350 -11.07 8.84 -12.02
N PRO A 351 -10.21 9.67 -11.37
CA PRO A 351 -10.59 10.36 -10.15
C PRO A 351 -11.52 11.53 -10.43
N GLU A 352 -12.63 11.58 -9.70
CA GLU A 352 -13.47 12.77 -9.60
C GLU A 352 -13.20 13.51 -8.29
N ILE A 353 -13.01 14.82 -8.34
CA ILE A 353 -12.76 15.65 -7.17
C ILE A 353 -13.90 16.62 -6.89
N LEU A 354 -14.30 16.72 -5.63
CA LEU A 354 -15.34 17.63 -5.16
C LEU A 354 -14.88 18.43 -3.95
N TYR A 355 -15.10 19.75 -3.95
CA TYR A 355 -15.19 20.54 -2.71
C TYR A 355 -16.63 20.61 -2.24
N SER A 356 -16.92 20.08 -1.06
CA SER A 356 -18.28 20.12 -0.50
C SER A 356 -18.52 21.43 0.27
N ASN A 357 -19.49 22.22 -0.19
CA ASN A 357 -19.93 23.40 0.53
C ASN A 357 -20.62 23.07 1.85
N LYS A 358 -21.20 21.87 1.99
CA LYS A 358 -21.81 21.39 3.22
C LYS A 358 -20.77 21.12 4.30
N THR A 359 -19.71 20.38 3.98
CA THR A 359 -18.74 19.88 4.97
C THR A 359 -17.47 20.73 5.04
N LYS A 360 -17.22 21.60 4.03
CA LYS A 360 -16.00 22.39 3.87
C LYS A 360 -14.74 21.54 3.71
N LYS A 361 -14.89 20.33 3.13
CA LYS A 361 -13.82 19.38 2.85
C LYS A 361 -13.75 19.04 1.37
N TYR A 362 -12.60 18.55 0.97
CA TYR A 362 -12.36 17.97 -0.36
C TYR A 362 -12.63 16.46 -0.34
N TYR A 363 -13.15 15.94 -1.44
CA TYR A 363 -13.43 14.50 -1.60
C TYR A 363 -12.93 14.03 -2.95
N ILE A 364 -12.29 12.85 -2.99
CA ILE A 364 -11.97 12.13 -4.24
C ILE A 364 -12.83 10.86 -4.30
N TYR A 365 -13.42 10.65 -5.48
CA TYR A 365 -14.22 9.47 -5.81
C TYR A 365 -13.58 8.79 -7.02
N PRO A 366 -12.76 7.75 -6.81
CA PRO A 366 -12.08 7.08 -7.90
C PRO A 366 -12.77 5.80 -8.33
N THR A 367 -12.40 5.28 -9.51
CA THR A 367 -12.49 3.86 -9.83
C THR A 367 -11.60 3.06 -8.88
N SER A 368 -12.09 1.97 -8.31
CA SER A 368 -11.27 1.02 -7.56
C SER A 368 -10.57 0.07 -8.53
N ASP A 369 -9.25 0.15 -8.60
CA ASP A 369 -8.37 -0.66 -9.45
C ASP A 369 -7.66 -1.78 -8.65
N GLY A 370 -6.73 -2.50 -9.29
CA GLY A 370 -5.97 -3.61 -8.69
C GLY A 370 -6.69 -4.96 -8.78
N PHE A 371 -7.81 -5.01 -9.47
CA PHE A 371 -8.53 -6.26 -9.79
C PHE A 371 -7.96 -6.91 -11.04
N ASP A 372 -8.33 -8.19 -11.27
CA ASP A 372 -8.06 -8.84 -12.54
C ASP A 372 -8.82 -8.12 -13.66
N SER A 373 -8.09 -7.53 -14.61
CA SER A 373 -8.66 -6.71 -15.67
C SER A 373 -9.52 -5.58 -15.08
N TRP A 374 -10.64 -5.27 -15.69
CA TRP A 374 -11.58 -4.21 -15.27
C TRP A 374 -12.75 -4.75 -14.42
N SER A 375 -12.49 -5.74 -13.55
CA SER A 375 -13.55 -6.45 -12.82
C SER A 375 -13.98 -5.80 -11.50
N GLY A 376 -13.55 -4.58 -11.22
CA GLY A 376 -13.96 -3.80 -10.06
C GLY A 376 -15.49 -3.75 -9.91
N TYR A 377 -15.98 -3.81 -8.66
CA TYR A 377 -17.43 -3.90 -8.38
C TYR A 377 -17.88 -3.00 -7.22
N TYR A 378 -17.02 -2.13 -6.71
CA TYR A 378 -17.37 -1.16 -5.67
C TYR A 378 -16.64 0.17 -5.89
N PHE A 379 -17.20 1.21 -5.28
CA PHE A 379 -16.61 2.53 -5.21
C PHE A 379 -16.32 2.92 -3.76
N LYS A 380 -15.21 3.62 -3.56
CA LYS A 380 -14.84 4.27 -2.30
C LYS A 380 -14.84 5.78 -2.44
N THR A 381 -14.75 6.47 -1.30
CA THR A 381 -14.43 7.90 -1.28
C THR A 381 -13.36 8.20 -0.24
N PHE A 382 -12.63 9.27 -0.49
CA PHE A 382 -11.58 9.78 0.36
C PHE A 382 -11.85 11.24 0.68
N SER A 383 -11.58 11.67 1.91
CA SER A 383 -11.76 13.06 2.32
C SER A 383 -10.44 13.70 2.75
N SER A 384 -10.32 15.02 2.52
CA SER A 384 -9.17 15.81 2.92
C SER A 384 -9.58 17.23 3.34
N ASP A 385 -8.85 17.79 4.27
CA ASP A 385 -8.96 19.22 4.66
C ASP A 385 -7.96 20.09 3.88
N ASN A 386 -6.95 19.49 3.21
CA ASN A 386 -5.79 20.22 2.67
C ASN A 386 -5.23 19.69 1.33
N LEU A 387 -5.91 18.76 0.66
CA LEU A 387 -5.55 18.09 -0.60
C LEU A 387 -4.28 17.20 -0.54
N VAL A 388 -3.66 17.04 0.61
CA VAL A 388 -2.43 16.23 0.79
C VAL A 388 -2.68 15.04 1.70
N ASP A 389 -3.33 15.28 2.82
CA ASP A 389 -3.67 14.24 3.80
C ASP A 389 -5.07 13.71 3.50
N TRP A 390 -5.17 12.47 3.03
CA TRP A 390 -6.43 11.84 2.62
C TRP A 390 -6.82 10.73 3.59
N LYS A 391 -8.08 10.75 4.01
CA LYS A 391 -8.69 9.71 4.84
C LYS A 391 -9.59 8.82 3.98
N ASP A 392 -9.37 7.51 4.02
CA ASP A 392 -10.28 6.50 3.42
C ASP A 392 -11.59 6.48 4.23
N GLU A 393 -12.69 6.89 3.64
CA GLU A 393 -14.04 6.88 4.22
C GLU A 393 -14.78 5.56 3.98
N GLY A 394 -14.16 4.63 3.26
CA GLY A 394 -14.70 3.30 2.98
C GLY A 394 -15.54 3.21 1.71
N VAL A 395 -16.21 2.07 1.57
CA VAL A 395 -17.06 1.76 0.41
C VAL A 395 -18.37 2.54 0.51
N ILE A 396 -18.68 3.32 -0.52
CA ILE A 396 -19.90 4.14 -0.62
C ILE A 396 -21.00 3.53 -1.48
N LEU A 397 -20.64 2.67 -2.43
CA LEU A 397 -21.56 1.95 -3.32
C LEU A 397 -20.93 0.62 -3.75
N ASN A 398 -21.65 -0.47 -3.59
CA ASN A 398 -21.23 -1.81 -4.01
C ASN A 398 -22.21 -2.34 -5.05
N LEU A 399 -21.77 -2.47 -6.31
CA LEU A 399 -22.63 -2.86 -7.42
C LEU A 399 -23.35 -4.20 -7.20
N LYS A 400 -22.70 -5.17 -6.55
CA LYS A 400 -23.28 -6.49 -6.29
C LYS A 400 -24.40 -6.48 -5.25
N LYS A 401 -24.45 -5.44 -4.39
CA LYS A 401 -25.42 -5.31 -3.29
C LYS A 401 -26.46 -4.24 -3.55
N ASP A 402 -26.01 -3.10 -4.12
CA ASP A 402 -26.76 -1.85 -4.09
C ASP A 402 -27.34 -1.48 -5.45
N VAL A 403 -26.90 -2.15 -6.56
CA VAL A 403 -27.31 -1.81 -7.94
C VAL A 403 -27.95 -3.02 -8.64
N PRO A 404 -29.29 -3.05 -8.76
CA PRO A 404 -30.00 -4.24 -9.25
C PRO A 404 -29.81 -4.51 -10.75
N TRP A 405 -29.42 -3.50 -11.54
CA TRP A 405 -29.28 -3.56 -12.99
C TRP A 405 -27.85 -3.71 -13.50
N GLY A 406 -26.83 -3.63 -12.62
CA GLY A 406 -25.42 -3.70 -13.00
C GLY A 406 -24.53 -4.12 -11.83
N ASN A 407 -23.92 -5.29 -11.90
CA ASN A 407 -23.18 -5.88 -10.78
C ASN A 407 -21.67 -6.00 -10.99
N ARG A 408 -21.13 -5.39 -12.06
CA ARG A 408 -19.72 -5.45 -12.47
C ARG A 408 -19.29 -4.16 -13.15
N ASN A 409 -17.97 -3.99 -13.33
CA ASN A 409 -17.37 -2.88 -14.06
C ASN A 409 -17.73 -1.54 -13.42
N ALA A 410 -17.38 -1.39 -12.13
CA ALA A 410 -17.51 -0.15 -11.39
C ALA A 410 -16.44 0.85 -11.85
N TRP A 411 -16.76 1.73 -12.80
CA TRP A 411 -15.78 2.61 -13.45
C TRP A 411 -16.20 4.07 -13.46
N ALA A 412 -15.17 4.94 -13.50
CA ALA A 412 -15.22 6.36 -13.84
C ALA A 412 -16.44 7.08 -13.24
N PRO A 413 -16.44 7.33 -11.94
CA PRO A 413 -17.54 8.05 -11.30
C PRO A 413 -17.44 9.56 -11.52
N CYS A 414 -18.61 10.24 -11.45
CA CYS A 414 -18.72 11.68 -11.32
C CYS A 414 -19.65 12.02 -10.14
N ILE A 415 -19.40 13.12 -9.45
CA ILE A 415 -20.19 13.57 -8.29
C ILE A 415 -20.57 15.04 -8.40
N VAL A 416 -21.81 15.36 -8.07
CA VAL A 416 -22.31 16.74 -8.00
C VAL A 416 -22.95 17.00 -6.65
N GLU A 417 -22.52 18.08 -5.97
CA GLU A 417 -23.24 18.66 -4.85
C GLU A 417 -24.24 19.70 -5.36
N LYS A 418 -25.52 19.53 -5.08
CA LYS A 418 -26.56 20.51 -5.45
C LYS A 418 -27.45 20.84 -4.27
N LYS A 419 -27.84 22.12 -4.16
CA LYS A 419 -28.80 22.55 -3.14
C LYS A 419 -30.22 22.48 -3.71
N ILE A 420 -31.04 21.54 -3.22
CA ILE A 420 -32.43 21.34 -3.63
C ILE A 420 -33.34 21.69 -2.45
N LYS A 421 -34.25 22.63 -2.65
CA LYS A 421 -35.17 23.13 -1.60
C LYS A 421 -34.44 23.49 -0.29
N GLY A 422 -33.29 24.14 -0.41
CA GLY A 422 -32.49 24.58 0.71
C GLY A 422 -31.59 23.55 1.36
N LYS A 423 -31.67 22.27 0.99
CA LYS A 423 -30.85 21.16 1.51
C LYS A 423 -29.81 20.72 0.50
N TYR A 424 -28.59 20.42 0.95
CA TYR A 424 -27.57 19.82 0.11
C TYR A 424 -27.89 18.37 -0.18
N LYS A 425 -27.73 17.97 -1.46
CA LYS A 425 -27.78 16.60 -1.96
C LYS A 425 -26.58 16.34 -2.83
N TYR A 426 -26.18 15.07 -2.87
CA TYR A 426 -25.06 14.56 -3.67
C TYR A 426 -25.61 13.57 -4.67
N PHE A 427 -25.28 13.76 -5.95
CA PHE A 427 -25.67 12.88 -7.05
C PHE A 427 -24.41 12.25 -7.59
N TYR A 428 -24.33 10.93 -7.47
CA TYR A 428 -23.19 10.11 -7.83
C TYR A 428 -23.53 9.34 -9.11
N TYR A 429 -22.91 9.72 -10.21
CA TYR A 429 -23.05 9.06 -11.50
C TYR A 429 -21.90 8.08 -11.65
N PHE A 430 -22.18 6.89 -12.21
CA PHE A 430 -21.20 5.83 -12.27
C PHE A 430 -21.45 4.88 -13.43
N THR A 431 -20.41 4.30 -13.97
CA THR A 431 -20.51 3.19 -14.93
C THR A 431 -20.70 1.88 -14.18
N ALA A 432 -21.65 1.06 -14.63
CA ALA A 432 -21.87 -0.32 -14.21
C ALA A 432 -22.31 -1.15 -15.42
N ALA A 433 -21.63 -2.29 -15.68
CA ALA A 433 -21.91 -3.18 -16.80
C ALA A 433 -22.04 -2.44 -18.16
N GLN A 434 -21.18 -1.45 -18.42
CA GLN A 434 -21.18 -0.59 -19.62
C GLN A 434 -22.50 0.15 -19.84
N LYS A 435 -23.11 0.61 -18.75
CA LYS A 435 -24.25 1.52 -18.69
C LYS A 435 -23.98 2.53 -17.60
N ILE A 436 -24.66 3.65 -17.62
CA ILE A 436 -24.45 4.68 -16.60
C ILE A 436 -25.67 4.79 -15.72
N GLY A 437 -25.46 4.75 -14.40
CA GLY A 437 -26.46 4.97 -13.39
C GLY A 437 -26.27 6.25 -12.60
N VAL A 438 -27.22 6.54 -11.74
CA VAL A 438 -27.14 7.63 -10.75
C VAL A 438 -27.66 7.15 -9.41
N ALA A 439 -26.91 7.43 -8.36
CA ALA A 439 -27.31 7.22 -6.98
C ALA A 439 -27.28 8.56 -6.23
N ALA A 440 -28.09 8.71 -5.20
CA ALA A 440 -28.20 9.96 -4.45
C ALA A 440 -27.96 9.74 -2.95
N SER A 441 -27.40 10.77 -2.29
CA SER A 441 -27.21 10.81 -0.85
C SER A 441 -27.39 12.22 -0.31
N ASP A 442 -27.65 12.32 1.00
CA ASP A 442 -27.59 13.59 1.74
C ASP A 442 -26.18 13.93 2.26
N ASN A 443 -25.24 12.97 2.16
CA ASN A 443 -23.85 13.13 2.63
C ASN A 443 -22.84 12.77 1.54
N PRO A 444 -21.66 13.42 1.50
CA PRO A 444 -20.64 13.12 0.50
C PRO A 444 -20.03 11.72 0.66
N THR A 445 -20.11 11.13 1.85
CA THR A 445 -19.63 9.78 2.16
C THR A 445 -20.73 8.72 2.09
N GLY A 446 -21.90 9.06 1.57
CA GLY A 446 -23.05 8.14 1.48
C GLY A 446 -23.85 7.99 2.79
N PRO A 447 -24.64 6.91 2.91
CA PRO A 447 -24.87 5.89 1.87
C PRO A 447 -25.52 6.47 0.60
N PHE A 448 -25.10 5.99 -0.55
CA PHE A 448 -25.70 6.35 -1.83
C PHE A 448 -26.78 5.32 -2.21
N ILE A 449 -27.94 5.80 -2.61
CA ILE A 449 -29.07 4.95 -2.99
C ILE A 449 -29.25 5.06 -4.50
N ASP A 450 -29.10 3.93 -5.21
CA ASP A 450 -29.29 3.85 -6.65
C ASP A 450 -30.73 4.18 -7.07
N SER A 451 -30.89 4.84 -8.23
CA SER A 451 -32.20 5.21 -8.78
C SER A 451 -33.04 4.02 -9.25
N GLY A 452 -32.50 2.80 -9.22
CA GLY A 452 -33.17 1.54 -9.58
C GLY A 452 -33.08 1.17 -11.06
N LYS A 453 -32.52 2.04 -11.91
CA LYS A 453 -32.33 1.81 -13.36
C LYS A 453 -31.17 2.65 -13.89
N ALA A 454 -30.59 2.20 -15.00
CA ALA A 454 -29.61 3.00 -15.71
C ALA A 454 -30.21 4.32 -16.24
N LEU A 455 -29.47 5.41 -16.11
CA LEU A 455 -29.80 6.71 -16.73
C LEU A 455 -29.47 6.69 -18.22
N VAL A 456 -28.31 6.10 -18.60
CA VAL A 456 -27.92 5.86 -19.99
C VAL A 456 -27.68 4.36 -20.17
N ALA A 457 -28.44 3.74 -21.06
CA ALA A 457 -28.38 2.30 -21.32
C ALA A 457 -28.20 1.96 -22.81
N VAL A 458 -28.35 2.94 -23.68
CA VAL A 458 -28.29 2.80 -25.14
C VAL A 458 -27.49 3.96 -25.73
N LYS A 459 -26.93 3.71 -26.91
CA LYS A 459 -26.19 4.73 -27.68
C LYS A 459 -27.13 5.81 -28.22
N PRO A 460 -26.61 7.03 -28.40
CA PRO A 460 -27.34 8.05 -29.17
C PRO A 460 -27.69 7.58 -30.58
N GLU A 461 -28.75 8.11 -31.15
CA GLU A 461 -29.17 7.81 -32.51
C GLU A 461 -28.03 8.06 -33.52
N GLY A 462 -27.80 7.11 -34.42
CA GLY A 462 -26.75 7.15 -35.43
C GLY A 462 -25.34 6.70 -34.97
N ILE A 463 -25.15 6.43 -33.68
CA ILE A 463 -23.89 5.92 -33.14
C ILE A 463 -23.89 4.40 -33.09
N THR A 464 -22.98 3.76 -33.85
CA THR A 464 -22.89 2.29 -33.96
C THR A 464 -21.74 1.70 -33.18
N GLY A 465 -20.66 2.47 -32.88
CA GLY A 465 -19.47 2.06 -32.14
C GLY A 465 -19.41 2.66 -30.74
N GLY A 466 -18.34 2.35 -29.97
CA GLY A 466 -18.10 2.94 -28.67
C GLY A 466 -18.88 2.30 -27.51
N GLN A 467 -18.84 2.97 -26.35
CA GLN A 467 -19.45 2.47 -25.10
C GLN A 467 -20.13 3.61 -24.32
N GLU A 468 -21.18 3.26 -23.55
CA GLU A 468 -21.90 4.15 -22.64
C GLU A 468 -21.21 4.13 -21.28
N ILE A 469 -20.09 4.87 -21.17
CA ILE A 469 -19.23 4.95 -19.97
C ILE A 469 -18.80 6.40 -19.71
N ASP A 470 -18.12 6.63 -18.61
CA ASP A 470 -17.43 7.86 -18.26
C ASP A 470 -18.35 9.09 -18.17
N PRO A 471 -19.33 9.06 -17.24
CA PRO A 471 -20.19 10.21 -17.02
C PRO A 471 -19.42 11.41 -16.48
N ASP A 472 -19.76 12.60 -16.98
CA ASP A 472 -19.43 13.88 -16.35
C ASP A 472 -20.68 14.75 -16.27
N VAL A 473 -20.78 15.56 -15.22
CA VAL A 473 -21.88 16.50 -15.03
C VAL A 473 -21.36 17.88 -14.69
N PHE A 474 -21.58 18.80 -15.60
CA PHE A 474 -21.24 20.19 -15.44
C PHE A 474 -22.49 21.04 -15.19
N THR A 475 -22.52 21.82 -14.08
CA THR A 475 -23.56 22.83 -13.85
C THR A 475 -23.07 24.19 -14.31
N ASP A 476 -23.71 24.73 -15.33
CA ASP A 476 -23.33 26.03 -15.92
C ASP A 476 -23.60 27.17 -14.95
N PRO A 477 -22.59 27.92 -14.52
CA PRO A 477 -22.75 29.02 -13.57
C PRO A 477 -23.54 30.23 -14.14
N LYS A 478 -23.69 30.32 -15.48
CA LYS A 478 -24.47 31.38 -16.12
C LYS A 478 -25.97 31.11 -16.06
N THR A 479 -26.38 29.87 -16.24
CA THR A 479 -27.80 29.51 -16.41
C THR A 479 -28.35 28.67 -15.27
N GLY A 480 -27.49 28.06 -14.45
CA GLY A 480 -27.85 27.09 -13.41
C GLY A 480 -28.29 25.73 -13.94
N LYS A 481 -28.29 25.53 -15.26
CA LYS A 481 -28.61 24.25 -15.91
C LYS A 481 -27.48 23.27 -15.73
N SER A 482 -27.80 21.98 -15.59
CA SER A 482 -26.84 20.92 -15.51
C SER A 482 -26.82 20.13 -16.81
N TYR A 483 -25.63 19.93 -17.37
CA TYR A 483 -25.40 19.17 -18.59
C TYR A 483 -24.67 17.88 -18.23
N PHE A 484 -25.11 16.79 -18.84
CA PHE A 484 -24.54 15.46 -18.67
C PHE A 484 -23.78 15.08 -19.93
N TYR A 485 -22.53 14.60 -19.77
CA TYR A 485 -21.69 14.13 -20.86
C TYR A 485 -21.27 12.69 -20.60
N TRP A 486 -21.03 11.92 -21.68
CA TRP A 486 -20.57 10.54 -21.58
C TRP A 486 -20.01 10.05 -22.90
N GLY A 487 -19.35 8.89 -22.86
CA GLY A 487 -19.05 8.10 -24.04
C GLY A 487 -17.59 7.75 -24.22
N ASN A 488 -17.38 6.64 -24.89
CA ASN A 488 -16.08 6.19 -25.39
C ASN A 488 -16.19 6.03 -26.92
N GLY A 489 -15.32 6.71 -27.65
CA GLY A 489 -15.37 6.78 -29.12
C GLY A 489 -16.37 7.80 -29.67
N TYR A 490 -17.18 8.43 -28.84
CA TYR A 490 -18.06 9.54 -29.13
C TYR A 490 -18.32 10.35 -27.85
N MET A 491 -18.69 11.62 -27.98
CA MET A 491 -19.10 12.47 -26.87
C MET A 491 -20.60 12.74 -26.96
N GLY A 492 -21.40 11.98 -26.20
CA GLY A 492 -22.84 12.23 -26.02
C GLY A 492 -23.06 13.34 -24.99
N ALA A 493 -24.15 14.09 -25.10
CA ALA A 493 -24.57 15.09 -24.13
C ALA A 493 -26.08 15.29 -24.08
N PHE A 494 -26.64 15.66 -22.91
CA PHE A 494 -28.00 16.15 -22.74
C PHE A 494 -28.09 17.11 -21.53
N GLU A 495 -29.18 17.89 -21.47
CA GLU A 495 -29.53 18.67 -20.28
C GLU A 495 -30.22 17.76 -19.26
N LEU A 496 -29.82 17.80 -17.99
CA LEU A 496 -30.50 17.13 -16.89
C LEU A 496 -31.74 17.92 -16.47
N ASN A 497 -32.78 17.21 -16.04
CA ASN A 497 -33.87 17.83 -15.31
C ASN A 497 -33.41 18.32 -13.92
N GLU A 498 -34.22 19.15 -13.25
CA GLU A 498 -33.91 19.67 -11.91
C GLU A 498 -33.73 18.57 -10.83
N ASP A 499 -34.33 17.40 -11.06
CA ASP A 499 -34.22 16.20 -10.22
C ASP A 499 -32.81 15.59 -10.22
N MET A 500 -31.96 15.92 -11.19
CA MET A 500 -30.60 15.42 -11.39
C MET A 500 -30.50 13.91 -11.66
N ILE A 501 -31.61 13.22 -11.86
CA ILE A 501 -31.66 11.75 -12.09
C ILE A 501 -32.34 11.38 -13.40
N SER A 502 -32.74 12.36 -14.21
CA SER A 502 -33.41 12.13 -15.49
C SER A 502 -32.95 13.12 -16.56
N ALA A 503 -32.89 12.61 -17.81
CA ALA A 503 -32.57 13.40 -18.99
C ALA A 503 -33.76 14.29 -19.38
N LYS A 504 -33.50 15.54 -19.75
CA LYS A 504 -34.51 16.43 -20.32
C LYS A 504 -34.81 16.01 -21.76
N LYS A 505 -36.06 15.64 -22.01
CA LYS A 505 -36.51 15.14 -23.31
C LYS A 505 -36.15 16.10 -24.45
N GLY A 506 -35.60 15.58 -25.54
CA GLY A 506 -35.29 16.33 -26.75
C GLY A 506 -34.02 17.20 -26.68
N THR A 507 -33.19 17.00 -25.67
CA THR A 507 -31.90 17.72 -25.54
C THR A 507 -30.69 16.83 -25.83
N GLU A 508 -30.89 15.55 -26.11
CA GLU A 508 -29.80 14.62 -26.43
C GLU A 508 -29.11 15.02 -27.75
N THR A 509 -27.80 15.04 -27.74
CA THR A 509 -26.95 15.39 -28.87
C THR A 509 -25.59 14.69 -28.79
N VAL A 510 -24.86 14.66 -29.92
CA VAL A 510 -23.48 14.21 -30.01
C VAL A 510 -22.61 15.42 -30.36
N ILE A 511 -21.69 15.75 -29.45
CA ILE A 511 -20.74 16.86 -29.65
C ILE A 511 -19.58 16.36 -30.52
N LYS A 512 -19.31 17.10 -31.60
CA LYS A 512 -18.18 16.78 -32.49
C LYS A 512 -16.86 17.17 -31.86
N VAL A 513 -15.96 16.21 -31.78
CA VAL A 513 -14.56 16.35 -31.39
C VAL A 513 -13.70 15.80 -32.53
N ASP A 514 -12.41 16.00 -32.49
CA ASP A 514 -11.49 15.44 -33.49
C ASP A 514 -11.21 13.94 -33.23
N LYS A 515 -10.37 13.36 -34.08
CA LYS A 515 -9.99 11.93 -34.01
C LYS A 515 -9.22 11.52 -32.75
N THR A 516 -8.81 12.47 -31.93
CA THR A 516 -8.08 12.20 -30.68
C THR A 516 -9.00 11.88 -29.51
N PHE A 517 -10.32 12.12 -29.67
CA PHE A 517 -11.28 11.78 -28.63
C PHE A 517 -11.39 10.28 -28.44
N ARG A 518 -11.04 9.81 -27.25
CA ARG A 518 -11.23 8.43 -26.85
C ARG A 518 -12.33 8.28 -25.81
N GLU A 519 -12.19 8.96 -24.65
CA GLU A 519 -13.07 8.82 -23.49
C GLU A 519 -12.81 9.92 -22.45
N GLY A 520 -13.48 9.85 -21.26
CA GLY A 520 -13.18 10.68 -20.10
C GLY A 520 -13.46 12.15 -20.33
N THR A 521 -14.65 12.50 -20.83
CA THR A 521 -15.05 13.91 -20.97
C THR A 521 -15.09 14.60 -19.61
N TYR A 522 -14.52 15.81 -19.53
CA TYR A 522 -14.61 16.67 -18.35
C TYR A 522 -14.77 18.13 -18.77
N VAL A 523 -15.74 18.85 -18.19
CA VAL A 523 -16.06 20.22 -18.61
C VAL A 523 -15.90 21.22 -17.46
N ILE A 524 -15.16 22.30 -17.71
CA ILE A 524 -15.06 23.42 -16.77
C ILE A 524 -15.44 24.74 -17.47
N TYR A 525 -15.78 25.75 -16.66
CA TYR A 525 -16.03 27.11 -17.11
C TYR A 525 -15.09 28.08 -16.42
N ARG A 526 -14.42 28.93 -17.20
CA ARG A 526 -13.56 30.00 -16.69
C ARG A 526 -13.64 31.25 -17.55
N LYS A 527 -13.95 32.41 -16.95
CA LYS A 527 -13.92 33.72 -17.60
C LYS A 527 -14.61 33.80 -18.96
N GLY A 528 -15.80 33.18 -19.10
CA GLY A 528 -16.59 33.23 -20.34
C GLY A 528 -16.32 32.14 -21.35
N THR A 529 -15.44 31.20 -21.02
CA THR A 529 -15.03 30.09 -21.90
C THR A 529 -15.27 28.77 -21.22
N TYR A 530 -15.84 27.80 -21.95
CA TYR A 530 -15.98 26.40 -21.58
C TYR A 530 -14.79 25.64 -22.11
N TYR A 531 -14.16 24.83 -21.28
CA TYR A 531 -13.05 23.97 -21.64
C TYR A 531 -13.56 22.54 -21.57
N PHE A 532 -13.50 21.83 -22.69
CA PHE A 532 -13.80 20.41 -22.80
C PHE A 532 -12.47 19.66 -22.78
N MET A 533 -12.30 18.77 -21.82
CA MET A 533 -11.15 17.88 -21.73
C MET A 533 -11.56 16.46 -22.08
N TRP A 534 -10.65 15.69 -22.62
CA TRP A 534 -10.85 14.27 -22.94
C TRP A 534 -9.52 13.53 -22.95
N SER A 535 -9.60 12.21 -22.78
CA SER A 535 -8.44 11.35 -22.90
C SER A 535 -8.26 10.87 -24.34
N GLU A 536 -7.00 10.83 -24.80
CA GLU A 536 -6.54 10.24 -26.05
C GLU A 536 -5.89 8.89 -25.76
N ASP A 537 -6.05 7.92 -26.67
CA ASP A 537 -5.49 6.57 -26.64
C ASP A 537 -6.26 5.60 -25.71
N ASP A 538 -5.77 4.39 -25.52
CA ASP A 538 -6.32 3.37 -24.64
C ASP A 538 -5.67 3.51 -23.24
N THR A 539 -6.44 3.43 -22.18
CA THR A 539 -5.92 3.58 -20.80
C THR A 539 -4.85 2.55 -20.43
N ARG A 540 -4.66 1.48 -21.21
CA ARG A 540 -3.56 0.50 -21.09
C ARG A 540 -2.32 0.89 -21.86
N SER A 541 -2.33 2.01 -22.59
CA SER A 541 -1.18 2.53 -23.32
C SER A 541 -0.35 3.45 -22.41
N PRO A 542 0.97 3.33 -22.40
CA PRO A 542 1.84 4.26 -21.68
C PRO A 542 1.74 5.70 -22.21
N ASN A 543 1.18 5.89 -23.42
CA ASN A 543 1.00 7.19 -24.07
C ASN A 543 -0.37 7.84 -23.78
N TYR A 544 -1.22 7.21 -22.98
CA TYR A 544 -2.50 7.77 -22.55
C TYR A 544 -2.31 9.16 -21.95
N LYS A 545 -3.10 10.15 -22.40
CA LYS A 545 -2.92 11.57 -22.08
C LYS A 545 -4.23 12.33 -22.14
N VAL A 546 -4.25 13.56 -21.62
CA VAL A 546 -5.42 14.46 -21.68
C VAL A 546 -5.20 15.56 -22.70
N ARG A 547 -6.22 15.78 -23.54
CA ARG A 547 -6.36 16.91 -24.45
C ARG A 547 -7.53 17.81 -24.08
N TYR A 548 -7.60 18.99 -24.70
CA TYR A 548 -8.72 19.90 -24.52
C TYR A 548 -9.08 20.68 -25.78
N GLY A 549 -10.30 21.21 -25.77
CA GLY A 549 -10.78 22.24 -26.68
C GLY A 549 -11.61 23.28 -25.95
N MET A 550 -11.89 24.38 -26.60
CA MET A 550 -12.56 25.55 -26.03
C MET A 550 -13.90 25.79 -26.74
N SER A 551 -14.87 26.35 -26.03
CA SER A 551 -16.18 26.70 -26.59
C SER A 551 -16.79 27.92 -25.90
N LYS A 552 -17.77 28.53 -26.55
CA LYS A 552 -18.62 29.58 -25.97
C LYS A 552 -19.97 29.05 -25.46
N SER A 553 -20.18 27.75 -25.60
CA SER A 553 -21.40 27.04 -25.19
C SER A 553 -21.08 25.71 -24.50
N PRO A 554 -21.86 25.25 -23.51
CA PRO A 554 -21.68 23.96 -22.88
C PRO A 554 -22.00 22.76 -23.80
N LEU A 555 -22.55 22.98 -24.98
CA LEU A 555 -22.85 21.98 -26.00
C LEU A 555 -22.04 22.14 -27.29
N GLY A 556 -20.95 22.91 -27.23
CA GLY A 556 -20.12 23.19 -28.40
C GLY A 556 -20.67 24.30 -29.32
N PRO A 557 -20.12 24.50 -30.52
CA PRO A 557 -19.01 23.73 -31.09
C PRO A 557 -17.68 23.92 -30.33
N ILE A 558 -16.81 22.92 -30.44
CA ILE A 558 -15.50 22.93 -29.78
C ILE A 558 -14.44 23.40 -30.80
N GLU A 559 -13.67 24.42 -30.40
CA GLU A 559 -12.47 24.89 -31.11
C GLU A 559 -11.24 24.29 -30.44
N ILE A 560 -10.38 23.62 -31.21
CA ILE A 560 -9.19 22.95 -30.69
C ILE A 560 -7.98 23.85 -30.93
N PRO A 561 -7.30 24.33 -29.87
CA PRO A 561 -6.09 25.13 -30.00
C PRO A 561 -4.92 24.27 -30.52
N GLU A 562 -3.91 24.92 -31.14
CA GLU A 562 -2.71 24.23 -31.66
C GLU A 562 -2.00 23.42 -30.57
N ASN A 563 -1.81 24.02 -29.38
CA ASN A 563 -1.22 23.38 -28.20
C ASN A 563 -2.34 22.91 -27.26
N ASN A 564 -2.94 21.77 -27.55
CA ASN A 564 -4.12 21.25 -26.87
C ASN A 564 -3.86 20.09 -25.89
N ILE A 565 -2.59 19.83 -25.53
CA ILE A 565 -2.27 18.84 -24.50
C ILE A 565 -2.40 19.50 -23.14
N VAL A 566 -3.26 18.93 -22.27
CA VAL A 566 -3.37 19.33 -20.87
C VAL A 566 -2.26 18.71 -20.06
N ILE A 567 -2.09 17.38 -20.16
CA ILE A 567 -1.07 16.61 -19.43
C ILE A 567 -0.69 15.37 -20.22
N GLN A 568 0.57 14.99 -20.19
CA GLN A 568 1.11 13.74 -20.76
C GLN A 568 2.25 13.20 -19.89
N GLY A 569 2.55 11.91 -20.00
CA GLY A 569 3.61 11.26 -19.26
C GLY A 569 5.01 11.81 -19.56
N ILE A 570 5.95 11.52 -18.63
CA ILE A 570 7.38 11.84 -18.73
C ILE A 570 8.16 10.54 -18.52
N PRO A 571 8.45 9.77 -19.59
CA PRO A 571 9.11 8.47 -19.50
C PRO A 571 10.44 8.49 -18.75
N GLU A 572 11.22 9.57 -18.88
CA GLU A 572 12.51 9.74 -18.22
C GLU A 572 12.39 9.84 -16.70
N GLN A 573 11.20 10.17 -16.20
CA GLN A 573 10.86 10.19 -14.77
C GLN A 573 10.04 8.96 -14.34
N GLY A 574 9.79 8.00 -15.25
CA GLY A 574 8.95 6.84 -14.96
C GLY A 574 7.46 7.17 -14.86
N ILE A 575 7.02 8.31 -15.37
CA ILE A 575 5.62 8.74 -15.36
C ILE A 575 4.97 8.39 -16.69
N TYR A 576 3.95 7.51 -16.66
CA TYR A 576 3.28 6.99 -17.85
C TYR A 576 1.76 7.04 -17.71
N ALA A 577 1.06 7.09 -18.85
CA ALA A 577 -0.40 6.96 -18.93
C ALA A 577 -1.16 7.95 -18.04
N THR A 578 -0.77 9.21 -18.10
CA THR A 578 -1.43 10.30 -17.36
C THR A 578 -2.75 10.68 -18.05
N GLY A 579 -3.89 10.34 -17.47
CA GLY A 579 -5.16 10.59 -18.14
C GLY A 579 -6.38 10.57 -17.22
N HIS A 580 -7.55 10.65 -17.83
CA HIS A 580 -8.88 10.64 -17.23
C HIS A 580 -8.93 11.51 -15.97
N ASN A 581 -9.01 12.83 -16.19
CA ASN A 581 -8.87 13.83 -15.16
C ASN A 581 -10.21 14.41 -14.70
N SER A 582 -10.19 14.94 -13.49
CA SER A 582 -11.08 16.01 -13.02
C SER A 582 -10.29 17.26 -12.67
N VAL A 583 -10.97 18.38 -12.44
CA VAL A 583 -10.34 19.67 -12.14
C VAL A 583 -11.04 20.33 -10.95
N LEU A 584 -10.23 20.76 -10.01
CA LEU A 584 -10.67 21.51 -8.85
C LEU A 584 -10.31 22.99 -8.99
N GLN A 585 -11.30 23.86 -8.86
CA GLN A 585 -11.06 25.27 -8.52
C GLN A 585 -11.15 25.46 -7.02
N ILE A 586 -10.16 26.09 -6.42
CA ILE A 586 -10.21 26.47 -5.00
C ILE A 586 -11.34 27.50 -4.81
N PRO A 587 -12.22 27.31 -3.80
CA PRO A 587 -13.34 28.21 -3.58
C PRO A 587 -12.93 29.67 -3.49
N ASN A 588 -13.58 30.51 -4.30
CA ASN A 588 -13.37 31.96 -4.36
C ASN A 588 -11.97 32.40 -4.84
N LYS A 589 -11.18 31.52 -5.43
CA LYS A 589 -9.86 31.81 -6.02
C LYS A 589 -9.80 31.41 -7.49
N ASP A 590 -9.00 32.11 -8.31
CA ASP A 590 -8.63 31.68 -9.66
C ASP A 590 -7.37 30.80 -9.55
N GLU A 591 -7.47 29.76 -8.73
CA GLU A 591 -6.43 28.78 -8.43
C GLU A 591 -6.99 27.40 -8.71
N TRP A 592 -6.28 26.61 -9.55
CA TRP A 592 -6.80 25.39 -10.15
C TRP A 592 -5.82 24.24 -10.00
N TYR A 593 -6.35 23.04 -9.83
CA TYR A 593 -5.61 21.79 -9.72
C TYR A 593 -6.23 20.75 -10.64
N ILE A 594 -5.39 19.96 -11.29
CA ILE A 594 -5.81 18.75 -12.05
C ILE A 594 -5.60 17.53 -11.17
N VAL A 595 -6.62 16.67 -11.11
CA VAL A 595 -6.57 15.37 -10.46
C VAL A 595 -6.70 14.34 -11.56
N TYR A 596 -5.74 13.43 -11.66
CA TYR A 596 -5.63 12.51 -12.78
C TYR A 596 -5.08 11.17 -12.31
N HIS A 597 -5.19 10.12 -13.13
CA HIS A 597 -4.47 8.89 -12.85
C HIS A 597 -3.22 8.76 -13.72
N ARG A 598 -2.31 7.89 -13.30
CA ARG A 598 -1.16 7.40 -14.06
C ARG A 598 -0.93 5.91 -13.75
N PHE A 599 -0.08 5.22 -14.51
CA PHE A 599 0.40 3.90 -14.11
C PHE A 599 1.10 3.99 -12.76
N SER A 600 0.92 2.96 -11.93
CA SER A 600 1.57 2.93 -10.61
C SER A 600 3.08 2.97 -10.72
N TYR A 601 3.70 3.85 -9.98
CA TYR A 601 5.15 4.00 -9.92
C TYR A 601 5.73 3.12 -8.79
N PRO A 602 6.90 2.49 -8.99
CA PRO A 602 7.72 2.46 -10.22
C PRO A 602 7.40 1.27 -11.15
N THR A 603 6.51 0.38 -10.76
CA THR A 603 6.36 -0.95 -11.38
C THR A 603 5.31 -1.03 -12.49
N GLY A 604 4.38 -0.09 -12.58
CA GLY A 604 3.23 -0.16 -13.49
C GLY A 604 3.62 -0.32 -14.97
N ILE A 605 4.68 0.34 -15.43
CA ILE A 605 5.16 0.19 -16.81
C ILE A 605 5.67 -1.24 -17.10
N LYS A 606 6.26 -1.91 -16.12
CA LYS A 606 6.74 -3.29 -16.23
C LYS A 606 5.60 -4.32 -16.33
N MET A 607 4.40 -3.95 -15.90
CA MET A 607 3.20 -4.77 -16.00
C MET A 607 2.63 -4.82 -17.44
N GLY A 608 3.19 -4.05 -18.38
CA GLY A 608 2.68 -3.95 -19.74
C GLY A 608 1.22 -3.48 -19.75
N ARG A 609 0.33 -4.19 -20.48
CA ARG A 609 -1.09 -3.81 -20.54
C ARG A 609 -1.84 -3.91 -19.20
N ALA A 610 -1.34 -4.70 -18.24
CA ALA A 610 -1.92 -4.79 -16.91
C ALA A 610 -1.70 -3.51 -16.08
N GLY A 611 -0.74 -2.67 -16.42
CA GLY A 611 -0.60 -1.34 -15.83
C GLY A 611 -1.87 -0.50 -15.90
N GLY A 612 -2.72 -0.69 -16.94
CA GLY A 612 -4.02 -0.04 -17.09
C GLY A 612 -5.11 -0.50 -16.10
N PHE A 613 -4.83 -1.50 -15.26
CA PHE A 613 -5.70 -1.96 -14.17
C PHE A 613 -5.08 -1.73 -12.79
N HIS A 614 -3.88 -1.11 -12.74
CA HIS A 614 -3.09 -0.88 -11.54
C HIS A 614 -2.59 0.57 -11.56
N ARG A 615 -3.54 1.50 -11.57
CA ARG A 615 -3.28 2.94 -11.68
C ARG A 615 -3.22 3.59 -10.30
N GLU A 616 -2.73 4.81 -10.24
CA GLU A 616 -2.66 5.61 -9.03
C GLU A 616 -3.07 7.05 -9.29
N VAL A 617 -3.68 7.69 -8.29
CA VAL A 617 -4.22 9.06 -8.39
C VAL A 617 -3.19 10.09 -7.97
N CYS A 618 -3.04 11.14 -8.78
CA CYS A 618 -2.11 12.25 -8.58
C CYS A 618 -2.83 13.60 -8.65
N ILE A 619 -2.24 14.62 -8.02
CA ILE A 619 -2.68 16.01 -8.09
C ILE A 619 -1.50 16.90 -8.43
N ASP A 620 -1.67 17.73 -9.47
CA ASP A 620 -0.72 18.78 -9.82
C ASP A 620 -1.46 20.09 -10.14
N LYS A 621 -0.71 21.20 -10.17
CA LYS A 621 -1.29 22.52 -10.42
C LYS A 621 -1.69 22.68 -11.89
N LEU A 622 -2.88 23.23 -12.13
CA LEU A 622 -3.37 23.62 -13.45
C LEU A 622 -3.27 25.15 -13.60
N GLU A 623 -2.63 25.61 -14.64
CA GLU A 623 -2.45 27.04 -14.93
C GLU A 623 -2.97 27.39 -16.33
N PHE A 624 -3.27 28.68 -16.52
CA PHE A 624 -3.74 29.24 -17.79
C PHE A 624 -2.77 30.30 -18.29
N ASN A 625 -2.59 30.33 -19.59
CA ASN A 625 -1.85 31.40 -20.26
C ASN A 625 -2.64 32.72 -20.29
N ALA A 626 -1.99 33.82 -20.64
CA ALA A 626 -2.63 35.14 -20.68
C ALA A 626 -3.78 35.23 -21.71
N ASP A 627 -3.71 34.43 -22.78
CA ASP A 627 -4.75 34.32 -23.81
C ASP A 627 -5.93 33.41 -23.40
N GLY A 628 -5.87 32.81 -22.22
CA GLY A 628 -6.88 31.91 -21.68
C GLY A 628 -6.70 30.44 -22.08
N THR A 629 -5.70 30.08 -22.89
CA THR A 629 -5.39 28.66 -23.15
C THR A 629 -4.83 27.98 -21.91
N ILE A 630 -5.01 26.66 -21.80
CA ILE A 630 -4.42 25.86 -20.72
C ILE A 630 -2.90 25.77 -20.93
N LYS A 631 -2.12 26.09 -19.92
CA LYS A 631 -0.69 25.81 -19.89
C LYS A 631 -0.49 24.32 -19.63
N GLN A 632 0.24 23.63 -20.49
CA GLN A 632 0.49 22.20 -20.32
C GLN A 632 1.04 21.90 -18.93
N VAL A 633 0.40 20.99 -18.23
CA VAL A 633 0.81 20.52 -16.90
C VAL A 633 1.99 19.58 -17.01
N VAL A 634 2.99 19.77 -16.16
CA VAL A 634 4.10 18.86 -15.98
C VAL A 634 3.76 17.93 -14.81
N PRO A 635 3.48 16.64 -15.05
CA PRO A 635 3.17 15.72 -13.96
C PRO A 635 4.39 15.49 -13.06
N THR A 636 4.17 15.37 -11.74
CA THR A 636 5.26 15.27 -10.78
C THR A 636 5.08 14.10 -9.81
N HIS A 637 6.19 13.62 -9.23
CA HIS A 637 6.16 12.77 -8.04
C HIS A 637 5.93 13.61 -6.78
N LYS A 638 6.42 14.84 -6.79
CA LYS A 638 6.31 15.75 -5.65
C LYS A 638 4.85 16.04 -5.29
N GLY A 639 3.99 16.23 -6.28
CA GLY A 639 2.63 16.69 -6.07
C GLY A 639 2.57 18.14 -5.58
N ILE A 640 1.50 18.48 -4.89
CA ILE A 640 1.22 19.83 -4.37
C ILE A 640 1.56 19.96 -2.89
N GLU A 641 1.84 21.16 -2.44
CA GLU A 641 1.93 21.47 -1.02
C GLU A 641 0.51 21.57 -0.41
N SER A 642 0.40 21.37 0.91
CA SER A 642 -0.84 21.51 1.64
C SER A 642 -1.46 22.89 1.43
N ILE A 643 -2.72 22.93 1.01
CA ILE A 643 -3.48 24.17 0.92
C ILE A 643 -4.15 24.50 2.26
N LYS A 644 -4.14 25.78 2.60
CA LYS A 644 -4.77 26.29 3.84
C LYS A 644 -6.16 26.85 3.56
#